data_70d3a22942039f2770a4169f43d8762a
#
_entry.id   70d3a22942039f2770a4169f43d8762a
#
_cell.length_a   1.000
_cell.length_b   1.000
_cell.length_c   1.000
_cell.angle_alpha   90.00
_cell.angle_beta   90.00
_cell.angle_gamma   90.00
#
_symmetry.space_group_name_H-M   'P 1'
#
loop_
_entity.id
_entity.type
_entity.pdbx_description
1 polymer ?
#
loop_
_entity_poly.entity_id
_entity_poly.type
_entity_poly.pdbx_seq_one_letter_code
_entity_poly.pdbx_strand_id
1 'polypeptide(L)'
;MATQQSVARVGAVASPARPGWFKASTRLLGRDWPIGWLFFFPTALLLFGLIGYPFVRALFLSFFNVVGVREGAFVGFQNYANLASDDFFRRSIVTTTAFTFFSEVFKFALGLSAALLLHNLPRWGSVLGGIVLLPYIIPEIVRALAWRILLDPLFGALNYMLVNVLHVMSKGPSWLADPGTALPSVITVNVWSGIPFFVILLLAGLKSIDREVYEAAAVDGANAWRRFLHVTLPGLRYVIIVAVLLSTIFTFNGFTLTYLLTGGGPGGATRVYAILAYEYAIQSLRTSAGVAVAMTVAPFLFILILVLGRFMMRREDLAHASADDGAVWRAAMTILWPVRMLLRGIVARFWLINGAAETGLGALVHSVRRPGATPMVRRESSRRIGVVTLYVLIAIVLLFELFPFYFIFVTAFKSTLQIQQIQSMFWPSPWTLEHFVFLFTQLPFASWYANTILVAGVSTLVSLFAASLGAYALVRLKWRGTNPLSTAVLVAYLMPPALMFIPLYAILTQLRLINTPGALMVTYPTVVLPFATWLMMGYYRSIPEELEDAAMIDGCNRFQTYYKVVLPLVRPALLAVALFAVTQSWNEFLYAKTFLRSTEVFTLPVGLGQLIVGDVQPWGELMAASLLTALPVIVFYMLGQRFMIAGLTAGSVKG
;
A
#
# COMPACT_ATOMS: atom_id res chain seq x y z
N MET A 1 -21.11 6.50 -79.60
CA MET A 1 -20.97 5.04 -79.46
C MET A 1 -20.61 4.77 -78.02
N ALA A 2 -21.53 4.19 -77.30
CA ALA A 2 -21.48 3.92 -75.88
C ALA A 2 -20.76 2.59 -75.60
N THR A 3 -19.90 2.54 -74.63
CA THR A 3 -19.46 1.29 -74.04
C THR A 3 -19.58 1.43 -72.53
N GLN A 4 -20.73 0.97 -72.00
CA GLN A 4 -20.94 0.71 -70.55
C GLN A 4 -20.15 -0.52 -70.22
N GLN A 5 -19.16 -0.35 -69.33
CA GLN A 5 -18.51 -1.46 -68.60
C GLN A 5 -19.34 -1.83 -67.36
N SER A 6 -19.88 -3.03 -67.37
CA SER A 6 -20.58 -3.68 -66.27
C SER A 6 -19.61 -4.00 -65.16
N VAL A 7 -19.72 -3.27 -64.07
CA VAL A 7 -19.04 -3.64 -62.81
C VAL A 7 -19.79 -4.82 -62.21
N ALA A 8 -19.14 -5.99 -62.21
CA ALA A 8 -19.64 -7.20 -61.57
C ALA A 8 -19.76 -6.96 -60.04
N ARG A 9 -20.98 -7.05 -59.51
CA ARG A 9 -21.25 -7.09 -58.07
C ARG A 9 -20.63 -8.37 -57.50
N VAL A 10 -19.53 -8.22 -56.80
CA VAL A 10 -19.01 -9.28 -55.92
C VAL A 10 -20.08 -9.58 -54.89
N GLY A 11 -20.65 -10.77 -54.96
CA GLY A 11 -21.70 -11.23 -54.05
C GLY A 11 -21.25 -11.14 -52.60
N ALA A 12 -21.93 -10.30 -51.83
CA ALA A 12 -21.80 -10.26 -50.38
C ALA A 12 -22.16 -11.66 -49.83
N VAL A 13 -21.19 -12.36 -49.30
CA VAL A 13 -21.42 -13.62 -48.55
C VAL A 13 -22.37 -13.29 -47.41
N ALA A 14 -23.62 -13.71 -47.52
CA ALA A 14 -24.64 -13.52 -46.51
C ALA A 14 -24.18 -14.21 -45.23
N SER A 15 -23.82 -13.42 -44.22
CA SER A 15 -23.54 -13.97 -42.88
C SER A 15 -24.79 -14.73 -42.40
N PRO A 16 -24.63 -15.95 -41.81
CA PRO A 16 -25.78 -16.75 -41.37
C PRO A 16 -26.66 -15.95 -40.41
N ALA A 17 -27.96 -15.93 -40.69
CA ALA A 17 -28.95 -15.19 -39.90
C ALA A 17 -28.89 -15.66 -38.44
N ARG A 18 -28.47 -14.78 -37.53
CA ARG A 18 -28.40 -15.09 -36.10
C ARG A 18 -29.81 -15.43 -35.60
N PRO A 19 -29.96 -16.49 -34.75
CA PRO A 19 -31.24 -16.91 -34.20
C PRO A 19 -31.97 -15.78 -33.48
N GLY A 20 -33.32 -15.76 -33.52
CA GLY A 20 -34.14 -14.69 -32.94
C GLY A 20 -33.88 -14.42 -31.44
N TRP A 21 -33.62 -15.46 -30.68
CA TRP A 21 -33.24 -15.33 -29.27
C TRP A 21 -31.91 -14.57 -29.08
N PHE A 22 -30.96 -14.70 -30.00
CA PHE A 22 -29.69 -13.97 -29.96
C PHE A 22 -29.91 -12.46 -30.20
N LYS A 23 -30.86 -12.10 -31.11
CA LYS A 23 -31.22 -10.69 -31.32
C LYS A 23 -31.93 -10.10 -30.09
N ALA A 24 -32.80 -10.87 -29.42
CA ALA A 24 -33.46 -10.46 -28.19
C ALA A 24 -32.45 -10.28 -27.02
N SER A 25 -31.52 -11.23 -26.86
CA SER A 25 -30.49 -11.15 -25.81
C SER A 25 -29.52 -9.99 -26.03
N THR A 26 -29.13 -9.67 -27.28
CA THR A 26 -28.26 -8.51 -27.56
C THR A 26 -28.95 -7.17 -27.27
N ARG A 27 -30.28 -7.07 -27.41
CA ARG A 27 -31.05 -5.87 -27.00
C ARG A 27 -31.08 -5.71 -25.48
N LEU A 28 -31.19 -6.82 -24.72
CA LEU A 28 -31.28 -6.82 -23.28
C LEU A 28 -29.90 -6.71 -22.61
N LEU A 29 -28.88 -7.39 -23.11
CA LEU A 29 -27.57 -7.56 -22.45
C LEU A 29 -26.44 -6.75 -23.10
N GLY A 30 -26.70 -6.09 -24.24
CA GLY A 30 -25.70 -5.33 -25.00
C GLY A 30 -25.07 -6.13 -26.15
N ARG A 31 -24.41 -5.43 -27.10
CA ARG A 31 -23.90 -6.01 -28.35
C ARG A 31 -22.84 -7.10 -28.12
N ASP A 32 -21.94 -6.88 -27.17
CA ASP A 32 -20.76 -7.72 -26.98
C ASP A 32 -20.89 -8.66 -25.76
N TRP A 33 -22.11 -8.89 -25.23
CA TRP A 33 -22.32 -9.64 -23.99
C TRP A 33 -21.69 -11.04 -23.93
N PRO A 34 -21.70 -11.88 -25.01
CA PRO A 34 -21.12 -13.21 -24.92
C PRO A 34 -19.58 -13.16 -24.78
N ILE A 35 -18.97 -12.26 -25.54
CA ILE A 35 -17.52 -12.04 -25.50
C ILE A 35 -17.14 -11.34 -24.18
N GLY A 36 -17.98 -10.41 -23.73
CA GLY A 36 -17.82 -9.73 -22.44
C GLY A 36 -17.75 -10.71 -21.28
N TRP A 37 -18.71 -11.63 -21.20
CA TRP A 37 -18.70 -12.68 -20.18
C TRP A 37 -17.54 -13.67 -20.37
N LEU A 38 -17.20 -14.06 -21.60
CA LEU A 38 -16.07 -14.96 -21.86
C LEU A 38 -14.75 -14.35 -21.36
N PHE A 39 -14.51 -13.08 -21.62
CA PHE A 39 -13.30 -12.38 -21.18
C PHE A 39 -13.32 -12.07 -19.68
N PHE A 40 -14.48 -11.77 -19.12
CA PHE A 40 -14.61 -11.51 -17.69
C PHE A 40 -14.60 -12.80 -16.83
N PHE A 41 -14.88 -13.97 -17.43
CA PHE A 41 -15.03 -15.24 -16.71
C PHE A 41 -13.85 -15.60 -15.80
N PRO A 42 -12.56 -15.52 -16.22
CA PRO A 42 -11.43 -15.81 -15.34
C PRO A 42 -11.41 -14.88 -14.12
N THR A 43 -11.67 -13.60 -14.32
CA THR A 43 -11.75 -12.61 -13.22
C THR A 43 -12.95 -12.89 -12.33
N ALA A 44 -14.13 -13.20 -12.91
CA ALA A 44 -15.33 -13.54 -12.16
C ALA A 44 -15.13 -14.78 -11.29
N LEU A 45 -14.52 -15.83 -11.86
CA LEU A 45 -14.24 -17.07 -11.14
C LEU A 45 -13.37 -16.81 -9.89
N LEU A 46 -12.30 -16.06 -10.04
CA LEU A 46 -11.41 -15.73 -8.91
C LEU A 46 -12.08 -14.74 -7.95
N LEU A 47 -12.76 -13.70 -8.46
CA LEU A 47 -13.40 -12.68 -7.64
C LEU A 47 -14.54 -13.28 -6.79
N PHE A 48 -15.47 -13.97 -7.44
CA PHE A 48 -16.63 -14.52 -6.74
C PHE A 48 -16.30 -15.84 -6.03
N GLY A 49 -15.43 -16.68 -6.57
CA GLY A 49 -15.04 -17.95 -5.97
C GLY A 49 -14.11 -17.80 -4.77
N LEU A 50 -13.11 -16.91 -4.85
CA LEU A 50 -12.10 -16.79 -3.80
C LEU A 50 -12.31 -15.59 -2.85
N ILE A 51 -13.16 -14.62 -3.20
CA ILE A 51 -13.47 -13.48 -2.33
C ILE A 51 -14.96 -13.49 -1.96
N GLY A 52 -15.86 -13.51 -2.94
CA GLY A 52 -17.30 -13.44 -2.69
C GLY A 52 -17.82 -14.60 -1.87
N TYR A 53 -17.55 -15.83 -2.29
CA TYR A 53 -17.99 -17.03 -1.58
C TYR A 53 -17.41 -17.14 -0.17
N PRO A 54 -16.08 -16.99 0.06
CA PRO A 54 -15.53 -16.99 1.41
C PRO A 54 -16.12 -15.90 2.31
N PHE A 55 -16.38 -14.71 1.78
CA PHE A 55 -17.00 -13.64 2.55
C PHE A 55 -18.44 -14.00 3.01
N VAL A 56 -19.27 -14.47 2.08
CA VAL A 56 -20.62 -14.92 2.41
C VAL A 56 -20.57 -16.09 3.40
N ARG A 57 -19.63 -17.01 3.20
CA ARG A 57 -19.40 -18.14 4.11
C ARG A 57 -18.96 -17.69 5.50
N ALA A 58 -18.05 -16.71 5.59
CA ALA A 58 -17.64 -16.12 6.86
C ALA A 58 -18.84 -15.48 7.59
N LEU A 59 -19.63 -14.68 6.87
CA LEU A 59 -20.85 -14.09 7.43
C LEU A 59 -21.80 -15.17 7.97
N PHE A 60 -22.00 -16.25 7.22
CA PHE A 60 -22.83 -17.37 7.65
C PHE A 60 -22.25 -18.06 8.89
N LEU A 61 -20.94 -18.40 8.89
CA LEU A 61 -20.27 -19.04 10.02
C LEU A 61 -20.28 -18.22 11.30
N SER A 62 -20.40 -16.89 11.20
CA SER A 62 -20.51 -16.03 12.38
C SER A 62 -21.76 -16.26 13.24
N PHE A 63 -22.79 -16.87 12.66
CA PHE A 63 -24.05 -17.23 13.35
C PHE A 63 -24.10 -18.67 13.85
N PHE A 64 -23.04 -19.44 13.65
CA PHE A 64 -22.93 -20.84 14.08
C PHE A 64 -21.88 -20.99 15.19
N ASN A 65 -21.97 -22.04 15.97
CA ASN A 65 -20.89 -22.45 16.87
C ASN A 65 -19.90 -23.31 16.08
N VAL A 66 -18.72 -22.75 15.77
CA VAL A 66 -17.69 -23.43 14.96
C VAL A 66 -16.41 -23.55 15.77
N VAL A 67 -15.91 -24.77 15.89
CA VAL A 67 -14.66 -25.08 16.57
C VAL A 67 -13.69 -25.72 15.56
N GLY A 68 -12.59 -25.03 15.26
CA GLY A 68 -11.68 -25.42 14.18
C GLY A 68 -12.39 -25.42 12.83
N VAL A 69 -12.54 -26.58 12.19
CA VAL A 69 -13.28 -26.76 10.93
C VAL A 69 -14.65 -27.44 11.10
N ARG A 70 -15.02 -27.78 12.33
CA ARG A 70 -16.30 -28.47 12.62
C ARG A 70 -17.40 -27.46 12.87
N GLU A 71 -18.44 -27.54 12.05
CA GLU A 71 -19.65 -26.72 12.21
C GLU A 71 -20.57 -27.36 13.26
N GLY A 72 -20.96 -26.57 14.24
CA GLY A 72 -21.93 -26.97 15.27
C GLY A 72 -23.31 -26.35 15.02
N ALA A 73 -24.08 -26.17 16.09
CA ALA A 73 -25.43 -25.65 16.02
C ALA A 73 -25.50 -24.17 15.59
N PHE A 74 -26.60 -23.78 14.96
CA PHE A 74 -26.95 -22.38 14.74
C PHE A 74 -27.23 -21.70 16.07
N VAL A 75 -26.51 -20.61 16.37
CA VAL A 75 -26.60 -19.86 17.64
C VAL A 75 -27.06 -18.41 17.45
N GLY A 76 -27.43 -18.04 16.23
CA GLY A 76 -27.86 -16.67 15.92
C GLY A 76 -26.81 -15.63 16.30
N PHE A 77 -27.21 -14.58 17.00
CA PHE A 77 -26.35 -13.48 17.43
C PHE A 77 -25.51 -13.77 18.69
N GLN A 78 -25.54 -14.98 19.25
CA GLN A 78 -24.84 -15.30 20.50
C GLN A 78 -23.34 -15.02 20.45
N ASN A 79 -22.68 -15.29 19.30
CA ASN A 79 -21.24 -14.98 19.14
C ASN A 79 -20.97 -13.48 19.29
N TYR A 80 -21.84 -12.63 18.75
CA TYR A 80 -21.73 -11.17 18.87
C TYR A 80 -22.06 -10.67 20.28
N ALA A 81 -23.04 -11.27 20.95
CA ALA A 81 -23.36 -10.96 22.35
C ALA A 81 -22.19 -11.32 23.27
N ASN A 82 -21.56 -12.47 23.06
CA ASN A 82 -20.37 -12.89 23.79
C ASN A 82 -19.18 -11.92 23.56
N LEU A 83 -19.00 -11.45 22.32
CA LEU A 83 -17.94 -10.45 22.01
C LEU A 83 -18.22 -9.11 22.69
N ALA A 84 -19.47 -8.67 22.77
CA ALA A 84 -19.82 -7.41 23.42
C ALA A 84 -19.44 -7.40 24.92
N SER A 85 -19.41 -8.57 25.57
CA SER A 85 -18.98 -8.75 26.96
C SER A 85 -17.49 -9.09 27.10
N ASP A 86 -16.79 -9.36 26.00
CA ASP A 86 -15.38 -9.76 25.99
C ASP A 86 -14.44 -8.55 26.13
N ASP A 87 -13.67 -8.51 27.23
CA ASP A 87 -12.72 -7.43 27.49
C ASP A 87 -11.59 -7.37 26.47
N PHE A 88 -11.14 -8.52 25.95
CA PHE A 88 -10.11 -8.55 24.90
C PHE A 88 -10.61 -7.90 23.62
N PHE A 89 -11.85 -8.18 23.25
CA PHE A 89 -12.47 -7.57 22.08
C PHE A 89 -12.62 -6.06 22.26
N ARG A 90 -13.17 -5.59 23.38
CA ARG A 90 -13.33 -4.16 23.68
C ARG A 90 -11.98 -3.43 23.63
N ARG A 91 -10.95 -3.98 24.29
CA ARG A 91 -9.60 -3.41 24.25
C ARG A 91 -9.02 -3.42 22.85
N SER A 92 -9.22 -4.49 22.07
CA SER A 92 -8.68 -4.56 20.71
C SER A 92 -9.27 -3.50 19.77
N ILE A 93 -10.56 -3.18 19.92
CA ILE A 93 -11.19 -2.08 19.15
C ILE A 93 -10.60 -0.72 19.54
N VAL A 94 -10.42 -0.46 20.83
CA VAL A 94 -9.79 0.78 21.31
C VAL A 94 -8.34 0.87 20.79
N THR A 95 -7.57 -0.21 20.92
CA THR A 95 -6.18 -0.27 20.43
C THR A 95 -6.11 -0.07 18.93
N THR A 96 -7.00 -0.73 18.14
CA THR A 96 -7.04 -0.57 16.68
C THR A 96 -7.36 0.87 16.29
N THR A 97 -8.34 1.47 16.95
CA THR A 97 -8.76 2.85 16.70
C THR A 97 -7.64 3.83 17.03
N ALA A 98 -7.01 3.69 18.20
CA ALA A 98 -5.87 4.52 18.62
C ALA A 98 -4.68 4.35 17.67
N PHE A 99 -4.31 3.10 17.35
CA PHE A 99 -3.25 2.78 16.40
C PHE A 99 -3.48 3.44 15.05
N THR A 100 -4.68 3.28 14.49
CA THR A 100 -5.04 3.85 13.19
C THR A 100 -5.05 5.38 13.24
N PHE A 101 -5.75 5.96 14.20
CA PHE A 101 -5.89 7.42 14.30
C PHE A 101 -4.54 8.13 14.44
N PHE A 102 -3.72 7.73 15.41
CA PHE A 102 -2.41 8.37 15.61
C PHE A 102 -1.46 8.09 14.43
N SER A 103 -1.47 6.88 13.86
CA SER A 103 -0.67 6.59 12.67
C SER A 103 -1.05 7.52 11.52
N GLU A 104 -2.34 7.70 11.22
CA GLU A 104 -2.78 8.53 10.09
C GLU A 104 -2.46 10.02 10.30
N VAL A 105 -2.64 10.53 11.52
CA VAL A 105 -2.29 11.91 11.85
C VAL A 105 -0.81 12.19 11.57
N PHE A 106 0.08 11.33 12.06
CA PHE A 106 1.53 11.52 11.90
C PHE A 106 2.00 11.21 10.47
N LYS A 107 1.49 10.16 9.81
CA LYS A 107 1.81 9.87 8.41
C LYS A 107 1.47 11.04 7.50
N PHE A 108 0.26 11.58 7.64
CA PHE A 108 -0.17 12.73 6.84
C PHE A 108 0.68 13.95 7.13
N ALA A 109 0.93 14.29 8.40
CA ALA A 109 1.71 15.46 8.77
C ALA A 109 3.15 15.41 8.25
N LEU A 110 3.84 14.27 8.48
CA LEU A 110 5.23 14.08 8.05
C LEU A 110 5.32 13.89 6.54
N GLY A 111 4.40 13.14 5.94
CA GLY A 111 4.32 12.93 4.49
C GLY A 111 4.07 14.23 3.72
N LEU A 112 3.15 15.08 4.20
CA LEU A 112 2.91 16.41 3.59
C LEU A 112 4.14 17.31 3.75
N SER A 113 4.78 17.30 4.91
CA SER A 113 6.01 18.07 5.15
C SER A 113 7.12 17.64 4.21
N ALA A 114 7.37 16.33 4.06
CA ALA A 114 8.37 15.79 3.14
C ALA A 114 8.02 16.06 1.67
N ALA A 115 6.74 15.98 1.27
CA ALA A 115 6.28 16.31 -0.08
C ALA A 115 6.51 17.79 -0.42
N LEU A 116 6.22 18.69 0.53
CA LEU A 116 6.49 20.13 0.38
C LEU A 116 7.99 20.42 0.29
N LEU A 117 8.83 19.74 1.08
CA LEU A 117 10.28 19.86 0.98
C LEU A 117 10.76 19.48 -0.42
N LEU A 118 10.36 18.28 -0.91
CA LEU A 118 10.75 17.76 -2.21
C LEU A 118 10.24 18.62 -3.37
N HIS A 119 9.01 19.15 -3.26
CA HIS A 119 8.43 20.02 -4.28
C HIS A 119 9.22 21.32 -4.48
N ASN A 120 9.79 21.85 -3.40
CA ASN A 120 10.53 23.12 -3.41
C ASN A 120 12.04 22.95 -3.67
N LEU A 121 12.55 21.72 -3.82
CA LEU A 121 13.95 21.49 -4.15
C LEU A 121 14.28 21.91 -5.59
N PRO A 122 15.28 22.78 -5.81
CA PRO A 122 15.60 23.29 -7.14
C PRO A 122 16.27 22.23 -8.05
N ARG A 123 16.98 21.27 -7.46
CA ARG A 123 17.68 20.16 -8.14
C ARG A 123 17.54 18.90 -7.30
N TRP A 124 17.73 17.75 -7.91
CA TRP A 124 17.73 16.42 -7.24
C TRP A 124 16.37 15.98 -6.63
N GLY A 125 15.31 16.79 -6.71
CA GLY A 125 14.01 16.46 -6.11
C GLY A 125 13.43 15.11 -6.56
N SER A 126 13.63 14.74 -7.84
CA SER A 126 13.18 13.45 -8.37
C SER A 126 14.01 12.27 -7.83
N VAL A 127 15.34 12.43 -7.75
CA VAL A 127 16.25 11.39 -7.23
C VAL A 127 16.01 11.18 -5.73
N LEU A 128 15.98 12.26 -4.96
CA LEU A 128 15.73 12.21 -3.52
C LEU A 128 14.32 11.69 -3.20
N GLY A 129 13.33 12.05 -4.03
CA GLY A 129 12.00 11.47 -3.96
C GLY A 129 12.01 9.96 -4.17
N GLY A 130 12.80 9.45 -5.11
CA GLY A 130 13.00 8.01 -5.32
C GLY A 130 13.61 7.31 -4.10
N ILE A 131 14.56 7.96 -3.41
CA ILE A 131 15.17 7.41 -2.20
C ILE A 131 14.17 7.39 -1.03
N VAL A 132 13.35 8.43 -0.86
CA VAL A 132 12.27 8.46 0.15
C VAL A 132 11.28 7.30 -0.04
N LEU A 133 11.17 6.72 -1.25
CA LEU A 133 10.28 5.59 -1.53
C LEU A 133 10.82 4.24 -1.06
N LEU A 134 12.11 4.11 -0.77
CA LEU A 134 12.72 2.82 -0.41
C LEU A 134 12.00 2.09 0.73
N PRO A 135 11.63 2.73 1.86
CA PRO A 135 10.92 2.05 2.93
C PRO A 135 9.59 1.42 2.51
N TYR A 136 8.90 2.02 1.55
CA TYR A 136 7.62 1.50 1.06
C TYR A 136 7.77 0.25 0.18
N ILE A 137 8.88 0.16 -0.54
CA ILE A 137 9.17 -0.92 -1.49
C ILE A 137 9.65 -2.17 -0.77
N ILE A 138 10.43 -2.00 0.29
CA ILE A 138 11.05 -3.09 1.04
C ILE A 138 9.98 -3.94 1.75
N PRO A 139 10.13 -5.28 1.76
CA PRO A 139 9.19 -6.19 2.39
C PRO A 139 8.82 -5.82 3.83
N GLU A 140 7.53 -5.98 4.17
CA GLU A 140 7.01 -5.59 5.48
C GLU A 140 7.69 -6.34 6.63
N ILE A 141 8.05 -7.63 6.41
CA ILE A 141 8.83 -8.41 7.37
C ILE A 141 10.19 -7.79 7.63
N VAL A 142 10.88 -7.34 6.58
CA VAL A 142 12.20 -6.71 6.69
C VAL A 142 12.11 -5.38 7.45
N ARG A 143 11.06 -4.59 7.18
CA ARG A 143 10.79 -3.35 7.92
C ARG A 143 10.52 -3.61 9.40
N ALA A 144 9.72 -4.63 9.71
CA ALA A 144 9.45 -5.02 11.07
C ALA A 144 10.71 -5.47 11.81
N LEU A 145 11.55 -6.31 11.18
CA LEU A 145 12.81 -6.80 11.76
C LEU A 145 13.84 -5.68 11.94
N ALA A 146 13.94 -4.75 10.98
CA ALA A 146 14.81 -3.57 11.09
C ALA A 146 14.49 -2.75 12.35
N TRP A 147 13.22 -2.48 12.57
CA TRP A 147 12.80 -1.72 13.74
C TRP A 147 12.84 -2.55 15.02
N ARG A 148 12.58 -3.85 14.95
CA ARG A 148 12.64 -4.73 16.11
C ARG A 148 14.06 -4.78 16.71
N ILE A 149 15.10 -4.89 15.87
CA ILE A 149 16.49 -4.80 16.35
C ILE A 149 16.85 -3.39 16.86
N LEU A 150 16.39 -2.33 16.17
CA LEU A 150 16.64 -0.95 16.61
C LEU A 150 16.03 -0.65 17.99
N LEU A 151 14.85 -1.23 18.24
CA LEU A 151 14.09 -1.10 19.49
C LEU A 151 14.46 -2.17 20.54
N ASP A 152 15.41 -3.06 20.23
CA ASP A 152 15.88 -4.06 21.20
C ASP A 152 16.47 -3.37 22.44
N PRO A 153 16.07 -3.78 23.67
CA PRO A 153 16.51 -3.10 24.87
C PRO A 153 18.01 -3.26 25.14
N LEU A 154 18.63 -4.36 24.67
CA LEU A 154 20.04 -4.68 24.93
C LEU A 154 20.94 -4.33 23.73
N PHE A 155 20.55 -4.75 22.53
CA PHE A 155 21.37 -4.69 21.32
C PHE A 155 20.96 -3.55 20.38
N GLY A 156 19.91 -2.81 20.72
CA GLY A 156 19.31 -1.80 19.84
C GLY A 156 20.11 -0.50 19.76
N ALA A 157 20.31 -0.02 18.53
CA ALA A 157 21.04 1.23 18.30
C ALA A 157 20.36 2.45 18.93
N LEU A 158 19.03 2.45 19.09
CA LEU A 158 18.32 3.57 19.72
C LEU A 158 18.70 3.71 21.20
N ASN A 159 18.68 2.62 21.95
CA ASN A 159 19.11 2.66 23.35
C ASN A 159 20.60 2.99 23.49
N TYR A 160 21.43 2.43 22.60
CA TYR A 160 22.84 2.78 22.57
C TYR A 160 23.06 4.28 22.35
N MET A 161 22.34 4.89 21.41
CA MET A 161 22.43 6.33 21.15
C MET A 161 21.95 7.15 22.38
N LEU A 162 20.82 6.78 23.00
CA LEU A 162 20.26 7.54 24.12
C LEU A 162 21.11 7.45 25.40
N VAL A 163 21.69 6.27 25.67
CA VAL A 163 22.45 6.01 26.90
C VAL A 163 23.94 6.31 26.72
N ASN A 164 24.57 5.80 25.65
CA ASN A 164 26.03 5.81 25.51
C ASN A 164 26.56 6.98 24.68
N VAL A 165 25.76 7.54 23.77
CA VAL A 165 26.21 8.65 22.90
C VAL A 165 25.68 10.00 23.40
N LEU A 166 24.37 10.10 23.60
CA LEU A 166 23.70 11.35 23.98
C LEU A 166 23.61 11.55 25.50
N HIS A 167 23.80 10.49 26.30
CA HIS A 167 23.72 10.50 27.76
C HIS A 167 22.42 11.13 28.29
N VAL A 168 21.30 10.98 27.54
CA VAL A 168 19.99 11.53 27.93
C VAL A 168 19.32 10.70 29.01
N MET A 169 19.66 9.40 29.07
CA MET A 169 19.07 8.43 30.01
C MET A 169 20.17 7.55 30.59
N SER A 170 19.98 7.11 31.83
CA SER A 170 20.88 6.13 32.50
C SER A 170 20.59 4.69 32.05
N LYS A 171 19.33 4.39 31.65
CA LYS A 171 18.88 3.09 31.14
C LYS A 171 17.88 3.30 30.02
N GLY A 172 18.06 2.56 28.92
CA GLY A 172 17.16 2.60 27.79
C GLY A 172 15.81 1.93 28.08
N PRO A 173 14.71 2.40 27.44
CA PRO A 173 13.39 1.80 27.60
C PRO A 173 13.30 0.41 26.98
N SER A 174 12.38 -0.41 27.53
CA SER A 174 11.98 -1.67 26.89
C SER A 174 10.85 -1.40 25.89
N TRP A 175 11.17 -0.77 24.76
CA TRP A 175 10.24 -0.20 23.79
C TRP A 175 9.03 -1.08 23.44
N LEU A 176 9.26 -2.38 23.21
CA LEU A 176 8.25 -3.33 22.77
C LEU A 176 7.73 -4.23 23.92
N ALA A 177 8.43 -4.28 25.06
CA ALA A 177 8.08 -5.15 26.19
C ALA A 177 7.37 -4.42 27.34
N ASP A 178 7.28 -3.08 27.30
CA ASP A 178 6.54 -2.28 28.27
C ASP A 178 5.17 -1.87 27.66
N PRO A 179 4.04 -2.14 28.36
CA PRO A 179 2.71 -1.72 27.89
C PRO A 179 2.57 -0.23 27.57
N GLY A 180 3.30 0.63 28.29
CA GLY A 180 3.25 2.09 28.08
C GLY A 180 3.96 2.55 26.81
N THR A 181 5.00 1.85 26.37
CA THR A 181 5.81 2.22 25.20
C THR A 181 5.51 1.38 23.96
N ALA A 182 4.94 0.18 24.11
CA ALA A 182 4.76 -0.76 23.01
C ALA A 182 3.87 -0.19 21.90
N LEU A 183 2.67 0.34 22.21
CA LEU A 183 1.77 0.89 21.19
C LEU A 183 2.35 2.14 20.52
N PRO A 184 2.92 3.14 21.22
CA PRO A 184 3.65 4.24 20.61
C PRO A 184 4.79 3.78 19.69
N SER A 185 5.55 2.76 20.06
CA SER A 185 6.63 2.21 19.23
C SER A 185 6.09 1.59 17.95
N VAL A 186 5.04 0.78 18.02
CA VAL A 186 4.38 0.18 16.85
C VAL A 186 3.78 1.28 15.95
N ILE A 187 3.18 2.33 16.51
CA ILE A 187 2.70 3.51 15.77
C ILE A 187 3.87 4.18 15.04
N THR A 188 5.01 4.40 15.71
CA THR A 188 6.20 5.02 15.11
C THR A 188 6.69 4.24 13.89
N VAL A 189 6.78 2.91 14.00
CA VAL A 189 7.19 2.05 12.89
C VAL A 189 6.18 2.08 11.74
N ASN A 190 4.89 2.10 12.05
CA ASN A 190 3.83 2.19 11.05
C ASN A 190 3.84 3.56 10.36
N VAL A 191 4.08 4.64 11.10
CA VAL A 191 4.23 6.00 10.57
C VAL A 191 5.42 6.06 9.60
N TRP A 192 6.59 5.61 10.04
CA TRP A 192 7.80 5.56 9.22
C TRP A 192 7.56 4.78 7.91
N SER A 193 6.93 3.60 8.00
CA SER A 193 6.60 2.77 6.83
C SER A 193 5.63 3.44 5.87
N GLY A 194 4.77 4.33 6.36
CA GLY A 194 3.68 4.95 5.59
C GLY A 194 3.98 6.36 5.05
N ILE A 195 5.02 7.04 5.55
CA ILE A 195 5.41 8.38 5.05
C ILE A 195 5.58 8.40 3.53
N PRO A 196 6.30 7.45 2.90
CA PRO A 196 6.52 7.47 1.46
C PRO A 196 5.23 7.44 0.63
N PHE A 197 4.21 6.70 1.08
CA PHE A 197 2.91 6.64 0.41
C PHE A 197 2.25 8.03 0.31
N PHE A 198 2.24 8.78 1.41
CA PHE A 198 1.74 10.15 1.42
C PHE A 198 2.61 11.08 0.57
N VAL A 199 3.93 10.92 0.63
CA VAL A 199 4.87 11.73 -0.17
C VAL A 199 4.58 11.60 -1.66
N ILE A 200 4.41 10.37 -2.18
CA ILE A 200 4.13 10.13 -3.61
C ILE A 200 2.85 10.84 -4.04
N LEU A 201 1.75 10.57 -3.31
CA LEU A 201 0.44 11.07 -3.69
C LEU A 201 0.36 12.60 -3.58
N LEU A 202 0.86 13.14 -2.47
CA LEU A 202 0.83 14.58 -2.23
C LEU A 202 1.78 15.35 -3.14
N LEU A 203 2.96 14.80 -3.47
CA LEU A 203 3.89 15.42 -4.42
C LEU A 203 3.31 15.43 -5.84
N ALA A 204 2.63 14.36 -6.26
CA ALA A 204 1.90 14.34 -7.53
C ALA A 204 0.78 15.39 -7.55
N GLY A 205 0.01 15.49 -6.46
CA GLY A 205 -1.02 16.53 -6.30
C GLY A 205 -0.45 17.96 -6.29
N LEU A 206 0.68 18.20 -5.62
CA LEU A 206 1.35 19.51 -5.63
C LEU A 206 1.79 19.94 -7.02
N LYS A 207 2.27 18.99 -7.84
CA LYS A 207 2.68 19.24 -9.22
C LYS A 207 1.51 19.51 -10.17
N SER A 208 0.29 19.11 -9.82
CA SER A 208 -0.91 19.35 -10.62
C SER A 208 -1.58 20.69 -10.35
N ILE A 209 -1.13 21.45 -9.35
CA ILE A 209 -1.64 22.80 -9.08
C ILE A 209 -0.93 23.79 -9.98
N ASP A 210 -1.71 24.57 -10.75
CA ASP A 210 -1.18 25.55 -11.69
C ASP A 210 -0.37 26.63 -10.97
N ARG A 211 0.79 26.92 -11.52
CA ARG A 211 1.70 27.92 -10.96
C ARG A 211 1.11 29.32 -10.98
N GLU A 212 0.29 29.62 -11.98
CA GLU A 212 -0.40 30.91 -12.12
C GLU A 212 -1.28 31.25 -10.91
N VAL A 213 -1.93 30.24 -10.29
CA VAL A 213 -2.74 30.44 -9.07
C VAL A 213 -1.88 30.92 -7.90
N TYR A 214 -0.66 30.39 -7.77
CA TYR A 214 0.29 30.85 -6.74
C TYR A 214 0.81 32.26 -7.01
N GLU A 215 1.05 32.58 -8.28
CA GLU A 215 1.51 33.92 -8.72
C GLU A 215 0.42 34.96 -8.52
N ALA A 216 -0.84 34.68 -8.89
CA ALA A 216 -1.98 35.54 -8.62
C ALA A 216 -2.17 35.82 -7.12
N ALA A 217 -2.15 34.78 -6.28
CA ALA A 217 -2.23 34.92 -4.84
C ALA A 217 -1.05 35.75 -4.25
N ALA A 218 0.12 35.69 -4.87
CA ALA A 218 1.27 36.50 -4.46
C ALA A 218 1.07 37.98 -4.83
N VAL A 219 0.48 38.29 -5.99
CA VAL A 219 0.11 39.65 -6.42
C VAL A 219 -0.95 40.24 -5.48
N ASP A 220 -1.92 39.41 -5.03
CA ASP A 220 -2.93 39.77 -4.02
C ASP A 220 -2.36 39.95 -2.60
N GLY A 221 -1.05 39.88 -2.41
CA GLY A 221 -0.37 40.08 -1.13
C GLY A 221 -0.49 38.92 -0.15
N ALA A 222 -0.90 37.72 -0.63
CA ALA A 222 -0.95 36.55 0.23
C ALA A 222 0.47 36.09 0.60
N ASN A 223 0.77 36.07 1.90
CA ASN A 223 2.01 35.49 2.41
C ASN A 223 1.99 33.97 2.24
N ALA A 224 3.13 33.34 2.44
CA ALA A 224 3.30 31.89 2.23
C ALA A 224 2.31 31.04 3.03
N TRP A 225 1.98 31.43 4.28
CA TRP A 225 0.99 30.70 5.09
C TRP A 225 -0.44 30.85 4.52
N ARG A 226 -0.81 32.01 4.03
CA ARG A 226 -2.10 32.24 3.36
C ARG A 226 -2.17 31.45 2.06
N ARG A 227 -1.11 31.45 1.24
CA ARG A 227 -1.03 30.61 0.02
C ARG A 227 -1.16 29.12 0.35
N PHE A 228 -0.51 28.64 1.41
CA PHE A 228 -0.67 27.25 1.86
C PHE A 228 -2.13 26.93 2.23
N LEU A 229 -2.78 27.77 3.04
CA LEU A 229 -4.14 27.51 3.51
C LEU A 229 -5.23 27.68 2.44
N HIS A 230 -5.05 28.64 1.51
CA HIS A 230 -6.09 29.03 0.57
C HIS A 230 -5.84 28.56 -0.87
N VAL A 231 -4.62 28.13 -1.21
CA VAL A 231 -4.27 27.58 -2.53
C VAL A 231 -3.85 26.12 -2.41
N THR A 232 -2.79 25.83 -1.63
CA THR A 232 -2.19 24.48 -1.59
C THR A 232 -3.14 23.46 -0.97
N LEU A 233 -3.67 23.68 0.24
CA LEU A 233 -4.56 22.74 0.90
C LEU A 233 -5.88 22.51 0.15
N PRO A 234 -6.57 23.55 -0.33
CA PRO A 234 -7.77 23.36 -1.16
C PRO A 234 -7.47 22.66 -2.48
N GLY A 235 -6.35 22.97 -3.14
CA GLY A 235 -5.91 22.30 -4.35
C GLY A 235 -5.60 20.82 -4.16
N LEU A 236 -5.12 20.42 -2.98
CA LEU A 236 -4.83 19.05 -2.62
C LEU A 236 -6.03 18.28 -2.05
N ARG A 237 -7.19 18.90 -1.81
CA ARG A 237 -8.30 18.32 -1.03
C ARG A 237 -8.68 16.90 -1.45
N TYR A 238 -8.81 16.63 -2.75
CA TYR A 238 -9.20 15.31 -3.25
C TYR A 238 -8.08 14.27 -3.05
N VAL A 239 -6.85 14.67 -3.30
CA VAL A 239 -5.67 13.80 -3.09
C VAL A 239 -5.54 13.46 -1.61
N ILE A 240 -5.73 14.43 -0.72
CA ILE A 240 -5.69 14.23 0.74
C ILE A 240 -6.77 13.25 1.18
N ILE A 241 -8.03 13.45 0.75
CA ILE A 241 -9.15 12.58 1.12
C ILE A 241 -8.87 11.14 0.66
N VAL A 242 -8.47 10.95 -0.60
CA VAL A 242 -8.16 9.62 -1.15
C VAL A 242 -6.98 8.99 -0.41
N ALA A 243 -5.90 9.73 -0.20
CA ALA A 243 -4.71 9.22 0.50
C ALA A 243 -5.03 8.81 1.94
N VAL A 244 -5.74 9.66 2.70
CA VAL A 244 -6.11 9.37 4.09
C VAL A 244 -7.07 8.18 4.17
N LEU A 245 -8.09 8.10 3.31
CA LEU A 245 -9.05 6.98 3.32
C LEU A 245 -8.36 5.65 2.97
N LEU A 246 -7.53 5.61 1.92
CA LEU A 246 -6.78 4.42 1.55
C LEU A 246 -5.83 3.99 2.67
N SER A 247 -5.05 4.92 3.20
CA SER A 247 -4.10 4.63 4.29
C SER A 247 -4.84 4.17 5.56
N THR A 248 -5.99 4.77 5.89
CA THR A 248 -6.84 4.34 7.01
C THR A 248 -7.29 2.90 6.84
N ILE A 249 -7.77 2.50 5.64
CA ILE A 249 -8.19 1.13 5.36
C ILE A 249 -7.02 0.17 5.53
N PHE A 250 -5.84 0.47 4.96
CA PHE A 250 -4.66 -0.38 5.09
C PHE A 250 -4.15 -0.47 6.52
N THR A 251 -4.08 0.65 7.24
CA THR A 251 -3.59 0.69 8.64
C THR A 251 -4.55 -0.03 9.57
N PHE A 252 -5.86 0.19 9.41
CA PHE A 252 -6.87 -0.48 10.20
C PHE A 252 -6.82 -2.01 10.04
N ASN A 253 -6.51 -2.49 8.82
CA ASN A 253 -6.36 -3.92 8.52
C ASN A 253 -4.95 -4.47 8.82
N GLY A 254 -4.03 -3.64 9.34
CA GLY A 254 -2.64 -3.99 9.56
C GLY A 254 -2.47 -5.15 10.56
N PHE A 255 -2.05 -6.31 10.07
CA PHE A 255 -1.72 -7.50 10.86
C PHE A 255 -0.22 -7.68 10.98
N THR A 256 0.47 -7.76 9.85
CA THR A 256 1.85 -8.24 9.74
C THR A 256 2.82 -7.47 10.61
N LEU A 257 2.84 -6.15 10.48
CA LEU A 257 3.79 -5.29 11.22
C LEU A 257 3.60 -5.43 12.73
N THR A 258 2.36 -5.30 13.21
CA THR A 258 2.04 -5.36 14.63
C THR A 258 2.32 -6.77 15.20
N TYR A 259 1.97 -7.82 14.43
CA TYR A 259 2.24 -9.20 14.82
C TYR A 259 3.73 -9.50 14.93
N LEU A 260 4.54 -9.07 13.97
CA LEU A 260 5.99 -9.31 13.96
C LEU A 260 6.74 -8.50 15.02
N LEU A 261 6.27 -7.30 15.36
CA LEU A 261 6.90 -6.48 16.39
C LEU A 261 6.62 -7.01 17.81
N THR A 262 5.38 -7.35 18.11
CA THR A 262 4.93 -7.58 19.50
C THR A 262 4.03 -8.81 19.66
N GLY A 263 3.52 -9.40 18.59
CA GLY A 263 2.53 -10.47 18.66
C GLY A 263 1.20 -10.06 19.31
N GLY A 264 0.92 -8.75 19.44
CA GLY A 264 -0.22 -8.23 20.20
C GLY A 264 0.07 -7.92 21.67
N GLY A 265 1.29 -8.25 22.16
CA GLY A 265 1.77 -8.00 23.53
C GLY A 265 2.33 -6.58 23.74
N PRO A 266 2.85 -6.29 24.95
CA PRO A 266 2.68 -7.06 26.19
C PRO A 266 1.26 -6.93 26.76
N GLY A 267 0.74 -8.00 27.34
CA GLY A 267 -0.58 -7.97 28.00
C GLY A 267 -1.76 -7.55 27.13
N GLY A 268 -1.63 -7.60 25.79
CA GLY A 268 -2.64 -7.15 24.84
C GLY A 268 -2.56 -5.65 24.47
N ALA A 269 -1.53 -4.92 24.91
CA ALA A 269 -1.39 -3.48 24.67
C ALA A 269 -1.36 -3.09 23.17
N THR A 270 -0.89 -3.99 22.30
CA THR A 270 -0.83 -3.79 20.86
C THR A 270 -1.74 -4.74 20.08
N ARG A 271 -2.68 -5.42 20.76
CA ARG A 271 -3.59 -6.38 20.13
C ARG A 271 -4.65 -5.66 19.30
N VAL A 272 -4.38 -5.47 18.03
CA VAL A 272 -5.37 -4.98 17.06
C VAL A 272 -6.39 -6.07 16.71
N TYR A 273 -7.56 -5.68 16.16
CA TYR A 273 -8.65 -6.63 15.88
C TYR A 273 -8.22 -7.80 14.96
N ALA A 274 -7.35 -7.54 14.00
CA ALA A 274 -6.86 -8.57 13.07
C ALA A 274 -6.03 -9.65 13.80
N ILE A 275 -5.24 -9.26 14.80
CA ILE A 275 -4.50 -10.20 15.67
C ILE A 275 -5.50 -10.97 16.53
N LEU A 276 -6.49 -10.33 17.15
CA LEU A 276 -7.49 -11.00 17.96
C LEU A 276 -8.30 -12.02 17.13
N ALA A 277 -8.69 -11.66 15.90
CA ALA A 277 -9.37 -12.58 14.99
C ALA A 277 -8.51 -13.82 14.69
N TYR A 278 -7.21 -13.63 14.46
CA TYR A 278 -6.26 -14.70 14.24
C TYR A 278 -6.06 -15.58 15.51
N GLU A 279 -5.86 -14.96 16.68
CA GLU A 279 -5.73 -15.67 17.96
C GLU A 279 -6.96 -16.55 18.24
N TYR A 280 -8.17 -16.01 18.05
CA TYR A 280 -9.40 -16.78 18.30
C TYR A 280 -9.60 -17.88 17.27
N ALA A 281 -9.47 -17.58 15.98
CA ALA A 281 -9.80 -18.55 14.94
C ALA A 281 -8.75 -19.66 14.78
N ILE A 282 -7.46 -19.32 14.87
CA ILE A 282 -6.37 -20.23 14.53
C ILE A 282 -5.66 -20.78 15.76
N GLN A 283 -5.28 -19.92 16.71
CA GLN A 283 -4.53 -20.36 17.88
C GLN A 283 -5.42 -21.05 18.93
N SER A 284 -6.61 -20.49 19.18
CA SER A 284 -7.57 -21.01 20.16
C SER A 284 -8.62 -21.94 19.54
N LEU A 285 -8.62 -22.13 18.22
CA LEU A 285 -9.61 -22.91 17.47
C LEU A 285 -11.08 -22.49 17.67
N ARG A 286 -11.32 -21.30 18.24
CA ARG A 286 -12.63 -20.67 18.41
C ARG A 286 -13.02 -19.93 17.13
N THR A 287 -13.21 -20.68 16.05
CA THR A 287 -13.36 -20.14 14.68
C THR A 287 -14.52 -19.16 14.57
N SER A 288 -15.68 -19.48 15.15
CA SER A 288 -16.85 -18.58 15.14
C SER A 288 -16.57 -17.24 15.85
N ALA A 289 -15.85 -17.26 16.97
CA ALA A 289 -15.47 -16.03 17.66
C ALA A 289 -14.52 -15.18 16.80
N GLY A 290 -13.50 -15.80 16.19
CA GLY A 290 -12.57 -15.08 15.29
C GLY A 290 -13.27 -14.49 14.07
N VAL A 291 -14.20 -15.25 13.45
CA VAL A 291 -15.02 -14.74 12.34
C VAL A 291 -15.91 -13.60 12.81
N ALA A 292 -16.56 -13.72 13.96
CA ALA A 292 -17.43 -12.67 14.49
C ALA A 292 -16.65 -11.37 14.79
N VAL A 293 -15.41 -11.47 15.34
CA VAL A 293 -14.50 -10.32 15.50
C VAL A 293 -14.29 -9.63 14.16
N ALA A 294 -13.91 -10.38 13.12
CA ALA A 294 -13.67 -9.83 11.79
C ALA A 294 -14.95 -9.22 11.18
N MET A 295 -16.11 -9.88 11.31
CA MET A 295 -17.39 -9.40 10.76
C MET A 295 -17.94 -8.15 11.48
N THR A 296 -17.63 -7.96 12.76
CA THR A 296 -18.05 -6.75 13.51
C THR A 296 -17.44 -5.48 12.91
N VAL A 297 -16.26 -5.58 12.29
CA VAL A 297 -15.54 -4.44 11.70
C VAL A 297 -15.96 -4.19 10.25
N ALA A 298 -16.53 -5.18 9.57
CA ALA A 298 -16.89 -5.10 8.16
C ALA A 298 -17.83 -3.92 7.82
N PRO A 299 -18.88 -3.58 8.60
CA PRO A 299 -19.74 -2.43 8.31
C PRO A 299 -19.00 -1.10 8.31
N PHE A 300 -18.07 -0.89 9.26
CA PHE A 300 -17.25 0.32 9.31
C PHE A 300 -16.36 0.45 8.07
N LEU A 301 -15.67 -0.62 7.70
CA LEU A 301 -14.82 -0.62 6.51
C LEU A 301 -15.65 -0.44 5.24
N PHE A 302 -16.84 -1.03 5.16
CA PHE A 302 -17.73 -0.87 4.03
C PHE A 302 -18.16 0.60 3.84
N ILE A 303 -18.46 1.31 4.93
CA ILE A 303 -18.76 2.75 4.88
C ILE A 303 -17.54 3.53 4.35
N LEU A 304 -16.33 3.25 4.84
CA LEU A 304 -15.10 3.88 4.33
C LEU A 304 -14.90 3.62 2.83
N ILE A 305 -15.14 2.39 2.38
CA ILE A 305 -15.04 1.99 0.97
C ILE A 305 -16.06 2.74 0.10
N LEU A 306 -17.30 2.85 0.55
CA LEU A 306 -18.34 3.62 -0.17
C LEU A 306 -17.99 5.09 -0.28
N VAL A 307 -17.49 5.69 0.80
CA VAL A 307 -17.03 7.09 0.81
C VAL A 307 -15.86 7.25 -0.17
N LEU A 308 -14.85 6.37 -0.11
CA LEU A 308 -13.72 6.39 -1.03
C LEU A 308 -14.16 6.23 -2.49
N GLY A 309 -15.02 5.26 -2.78
CA GLY A 309 -15.55 5.01 -4.12
C GLY A 309 -16.27 6.24 -4.69
N ARG A 310 -17.06 6.95 -3.85
CA ARG A 310 -17.73 8.21 -4.24
C ARG A 310 -16.70 9.28 -4.67
N PHE A 311 -15.59 9.40 -3.94
CA PHE A 311 -14.55 10.38 -4.29
C PHE A 311 -13.72 9.96 -5.52
N MET A 312 -13.42 8.68 -5.68
CA MET A 312 -12.66 8.19 -6.82
C MET A 312 -13.44 8.27 -8.14
N MET A 313 -14.75 7.98 -8.11
CA MET A 313 -15.61 8.01 -9.31
C MET A 313 -16.02 9.42 -9.75
N ARG A 314 -16.11 10.39 -8.82
CA ARG A 314 -16.48 11.80 -9.12
C ARG A 314 -15.41 12.60 -9.86
N ARG A 315 -14.23 12.05 -10.09
CA ARG A 315 -13.13 12.77 -10.75
C ARG A 315 -13.41 13.11 -12.23
N GLU A 316 -14.41 12.48 -12.84
CA GLU A 316 -14.80 12.75 -14.24
C GLU A 316 -15.67 14.01 -14.40
N ASP A 317 -16.31 14.52 -13.31
CA ASP A 317 -17.26 15.65 -13.35
C ASP A 317 -16.72 16.94 -12.66
N LEU A 318 -15.42 17.13 -12.53
CA LEU A 318 -14.78 18.19 -11.72
C LEU A 318 -15.02 19.63 -12.17
N ALA A 319 -15.72 19.86 -13.27
CA ALA A 319 -16.14 21.20 -13.69
C ALA A 319 -17.29 21.79 -12.82
N HIS A 320 -17.98 20.96 -12.03
CA HIS A 320 -19.17 21.39 -11.24
C HIS A 320 -19.09 20.86 -9.79
N ALA A 321 -18.15 21.39 -9.00
CA ALA A 321 -18.07 21.09 -7.57
C ALA A 321 -19.33 21.58 -6.83
N SER A 322 -20.18 20.66 -6.37
CA SER A 322 -21.42 20.99 -5.66
C SER A 322 -21.16 21.35 -4.18
N ALA A 323 -22.08 22.08 -3.57
CA ALA A 323 -22.05 22.52 -2.17
C ALA A 323 -21.90 21.37 -1.13
N ASP A 324 -22.28 20.14 -1.50
CA ASP A 324 -22.16 18.92 -0.68
C ASP A 324 -20.70 18.53 -0.37
N ASP A 325 -19.76 18.83 -1.28
CA ASP A 325 -18.35 18.50 -1.04
C ASP A 325 -17.74 19.37 0.06
N GLY A 326 -18.32 20.54 0.31
CA GLY A 326 -17.92 21.45 1.39
C GLY A 326 -18.20 20.90 2.79
N ALA A 327 -19.23 20.05 2.96
CA ALA A 327 -19.57 19.46 4.27
C ALA A 327 -18.58 18.33 4.64
N VAL A 328 -18.25 17.44 3.69
CA VAL A 328 -17.28 16.37 3.91
C VAL A 328 -15.88 16.94 4.11
N TRP A 329 -15.51 18.00 3.35
CA TRP A 329 -14.25 18.70 3.54
C TRP A 329 -14.17 19.37 4.92
N ARG A 330 -15.24 20.02 5.38
CA ARG A 330 -15.30 20.59 6.74
C ARG A 330 -15.19 19.53 7.81
N ALA A 331 -15.88 18.40 7.69
CA ALA A 331 -15.75 17.28 8.61
C ALA A 331 -14.32 16.70 8.62
N ALA A 332 -13.73 16.47 7.44
CA ALA A 332 -12.34 16.03 7.31
C ALA A 332 -11.36 17.02 7.96
N MET A 333 -11.54 18.33 7.76
CA MET A 333 -10.70 19.37 8.36
C MET A 333 -10.89 19.52 9.87
N THR A 334 -12.06 19.14 10.40
CA THR A 334 -12.31 19.08 11.85
C THR A 334 -11.58 17.89 12.47
N ILE A 335 -11.63 16.73 11.83
CA ILE A 335 -10.87 15.53 12.24
C ILE A 335 -9.37 15.77 12.13
N LEU A 336 -8.93 16.49 11.11
CA LEU A 336 -7.52 16.85 10.90
C LEU A 336 -7.08 18.11 11.68
N TRP A 337 -7.93 18.63 12.57
CA TRP A 337 -7.58 19.80 13.41
C TRP A 337 -6.28 19.61 14.22
N PRO A 338 -5.99 18.44 14.84
CA PRO A 338 -4.71 18.19 15.51
C PRO A 338 -3.52 18.26 14.52
N VAL A 339 -3.70 17.75 13.29
CA VAL A 339 -2.70 17.84 12.21
C VAL A 339 -2.45 19.30 11.83
N ARG A 340 -3.52 20.10 11.74
CA ARG A 340 -3.42 21.54 11.46
C ARG A 340 -2.63 22.28 12.54
N MET A 341 -2.76 21.88 13.81
CA MET A 341 -1.95 22.44 14.90
C MET A 341 -0.48 22.03 14.79
N LEU A 342 -0.21 20.75 14.52
CA LEU A 342 1.14 20.22 14.34
C LEU A 342 1.82 20.86 13.11
N LEU A 343 1.10 20.93 11.99
CA LEU A 343 1.55 21.59 10.77
C LEU A 343 1.74 23.11 10.97
N ARG A 344 0.96 23.75 11.82
CA ARG A 344 1.13 25.18 12.13
C ARG A 344 2.51 25.47 12.74
N GLY A 345 3.03 24.56 13.57
CA GLY A 345 4.40 24.66 14.10
C GLY A 345 5.47 24.35 13.05
N ILE A 346 5.28 23.30 12.26
CA ILE A 346 6.25 22.82 11.26
C ILE A 346 6.24 23.75 10.04
N VAL A 347 5.06 24.03 9.49
CA VAL A 347 4.91 24.86 8.29
C VAL A 347 5.18 26.33 8.60
N ALA A 348 4.79 26.85 9.77
CA ALA A 348 5.14 28.21 10.16
C ALA A 348 6.65 28.37 10.30
N ARG A 349 7.36 27.41 10.87
CA ARG A 349 8.83 27.42 10.91
C ARG A 349 9.46 27.19 9.53
N PHE A 350 8.91 26.29 8.74
CA PHE A 350 9.36 26.03 7.37
C PHE A 350 9.18 27.25 6.45
N TRP A 351 8.04 27.95 6.55
CA TRP A 351 7.76 29.15 5.78
C TRP A 351 8.34 30.40 6.40
N LEU A 352 8.59 30.44 7.72
CA LEU A 352 9.46 31.45 8.32
C LEU A 352 10.87 31.37 7.74
N ILE A 353 11.36 30.17 7.45
CA ILE A 353 12.66 29.96 6.79
C ILE A 353 12.61 30.40 5.31
N ASN A 354 11.53 30.10 4.57
CA ASN A 354 11.36 30.51 3.17
C ASN A 354 10.78 31.92 2.99
N GLY A 355 9.85 32.33 3.83
CA GLY A 355 9.29 33.69 3.81
C GLY A 355 10.18 34.70 4.54
N ALA A 356 11.04 34.26 5.44
CA ALA A 356 12.08 35.08 6.03
C ALA A 356 13.27 35.29 5.06
N ALA A 357 13.38 34.47 4.00
CA ALA A 357 14.17 34.87 2.83
C ALA A 357 13.58 36.12 2.13
N GLU A 358 12.26 36.34 2.24
CA GLU A 358 11.62 37.53 1.70
C GLU A 358 11.40 38.67 2.74
N THR A 359 11.19 38.40 4.05
CA THR A 359 10.81 39.44 5.01
C THR A 359 11.28 39.33 6.46
N GLY A 360 11.84 38.26 6.98
CA GLY A 360 11.97 38.10 8.43
C GLY A 360 13.26 37.47 9.02
N LEU A 361 14.03 36.66 8.30
CA LEU A 361 15.41 36.31 8.72
C LEU A 361 16.34 37.51 8.53
N GLY A 362 15.91 38.51 7.84
CA GLY A 362 16.49 39.83 7.88
C GLY A 362 16.70 40.37 9.30
N ALA A 363 15.86 40.02 10.27
CA ALA A 363 15.98 40.50 11.66
C ALA A 363 16.94 39.67 12.51
N LEU A 364 17.02 38.34 12.34
CA LEU A 364 17.96 37.49 13.08
C LEU A 364 19.35 37.49 12.46
N VAL A 365 19.48 37.61 11.11
CA VAL A 365 20.73 37.86 10.41
C VAL A 365 21.17 39.32 10.58
N HIS A 366 20.29 40.22 11.09
CA HIS A 366 20.66 41.58 11.46
C HIS A 366 21.70 41.64 12.58
N SER A 367 21.86 40.61 13.40
CA SER A 367 22.88 40.57 14.45
C SER A 367 24.27 40.11 13.95
N VAL A 368 24.38 39.53 12.74
CA VAL A 368 25.64 39.18 12.09
C VAL A 368 25.89 40.09 10.87
N ARG A 369 25.81 41.38 11.07
CA ARG A 369 25.97 42.36 10.00
C ARG A 369 27.40 42.56 9.56
N ARG A 370 27.65 42.44 8.24
CA ARG A 370 28.67 43.22 7.53
C ARG A 370 28.01 44.55 7.09
N PRO A 371 28.43 45.72 7.61
CA PRO A 371 27.95 47.00 7.14
C PRO A 371 28.39 47.20 5.68
N GLY A 372 27.47 47.48 4.75
CA GLY A 372 27.78 47.83 3.38
C GLY A 372 27.30 46.93 2.26
N ALA A 373 26.56 45.82 2.54
CA ALA A 373 26.04 44.97 1.50
C ALA A 373 24.83 45.58 0.75
N THR A 374 24.87 45.61 -0.58
CA THR A 374 23.78 46.09 -1.43
C THR A 374 22.52 45.22 -1.32
N PRO A 375 21.29 45.74 -1.60
CA PRO A 375 20.04 44.98 -1.52
C PRO A 375 20.05 43.69 -2.38
N MET A 376 20.78 43.66 -3.48
CA MET A 376 20.92 42.52 -4.39
C MET A 376 21.71 41.39 -3.75
N VAL A 377 22.83 41.66 -3.11
CA VAL A 377 23.68 40.68 -2.39
C VAL A 377 22.92 40.09 -1.20
N ARG A 378 22.07 40.88 -0.57
CA ARG A 378 21.20 40.49 0.55
C ARG A 378 20.13 39.47 0.10
N ARG A 379 19.53 39.66 -1.08
CA ARG A 379 18.50 38.79 -1.65
C ARG A 379 19.08 37.46 -2.07
N GLU A 380 20.30 37.45 -2.60
CA GLU A 380 21.01 36.26 -3.05
C GLU A 380 21.49 35.39 -1.86
N SER A 381 22.03 35.99 -0.81
CA SER A 381 22.46 35.27 0.41
C SER A 381 21.27 34.65 1.15
N SER A 382 20.12 35.33 1.25
CA SER A 382 18.90 34.78 1.84
C SER A 382 18.37 33.59 1.03
N ARG A 383 18.41 33.65 -0.29
CA ARG A 383 18.03 32.53 -1.17
C ARG A 383 18.95 31.31 -0.99
N ARG A 384 20.27 31.53 -0.87
CA ARG A 384 21.24 30.46 -0.62
C ARG A 384 21.01 29.77 0.72
N ILE A 385 20.76 30.55 1.79
CA ILE A 385 20.45 30.01 3.13
C ILE A 385 19.16 29.17 3.06
N GLY A 386 18.10 29.65 2.41
CA GLY A 386 16.87 28.88 2.24
C GLY A 386 17.07 27.54 1.52
N VAL A 387 17.85 27.52 0.45
CA VAL A 387 18.19 26.31 -0.29
C VAL A 387 19.01 25.34 0.57
N VAL A 388 20.03 25.82 1.29
CA VAL A 388 20.82 24.99 2.20
C VAL A 388 19.94 24.37 3.29
N THR A 389 19.04 25.16 3.89
CA THR A 389 18.10 24.66 4.91
C THR A 389 17.19 23.57 4.34
N LEU A 390 16.68 23.72 3.11
CA LEU A 390 15.90 22.66 2.44
C LEU A 390 16.69 21.35 2.29
N TYR A 391 17.95 21.45 1.87
CA TYR A 391 18.81 20.25 1.75
C TYR A 391 19.14 19.61 3.12
N VAL A 392 19.34 20.42 4.15
CA VAL A 392 19.54 19.91 5.53
C VAL A 392 18.30 19.20 6.03
N LEU A 393 17.10 19.79 5.85
CA LEU A 393 15.87 19.16 6.28
C LEU A 393 15.58 17.86 5.53
N ILE A 394 15.79 17.81 4.22
CA ILE A 394 15.61 16.57 3.46
C ILE A 394 16.67 15.54 3.83
N ALA A 395 17.89 15.95 4.14
CA ALA A 395 18.93 15.03 4.62
C ALA A 395 18.55 14.39 5.96
N ILE A 396 17.91 15.14 6.87
CA ILE A 396 17.37 14.60 8.13
C ILE A 396 16.27 13.57 7.84
N VAL A 397 15.35 13.88 6.93
CA VAL A 397 14.30 12.93 6.51
C VAL A 397 14.92 11.67 5.93
N LEU A 398 15.88 11.81 5.02
CA LEU A 398 16.56 10.67 4.40
C LEU A 398 17.36 9.85 5.42
N LEU A 399 18.03 10.49 6.36
CA LEU A 399 18.73 9.79 7.44
C LEU A 399 17.76 8.96 8.27
N PHE A 400 16.61 9.54 8.65
CA PHE A 400 15.57 8.83 9.38
C PHE A 400 14.97 7.66 8.58
N GLU A 401 14.74 7.85 7.27
CA GLU A 401 14.18 6.81 6.40
C GLU A 401 15.18 5.68 6.12
N LEU A 402 16.48 5.98 5.98
CA LEU A 402 17.50 5.01 5.58
C LEU A 402 18.20 4.33 6.76
N PHE A 403 18.18 4.94 7.95
CA PHE A 403 18.90 4.44 9.11
C PHE A 403 18.56 2.99 9.49
N PRO A 404 17.28 2.55 9.47
CA PRO A 404 16.95 1.14 9.75
C PRO A 404 17.62 0.16 8.78
N PHE A 405 17.70 0.51 7.49
CA PHE A 405 18.33 -0.34 6.47
C PHE A 405 19.85 -0.35 6.57
N TYR A 406 20.44 0.80 6.87
CA TYR A 406 21.86 0.86 7.20
C TYR A 406 22.18 -0.07 8.37
N PHE A 407 21.33 -0.09 9.41
CA PHE A 407 21.56 -0.93 10.57
C PHE A 407 21.37 -2.42 10.29
N ILE A 408 20.42 -2.82 9.44
CA ILE A 408 20.32 -4.18 8.89
C ILE A 408 21.63 -4.57 8.21
N PHE A 409 22.09 -3.73 7.28
CA PHE A 409 23.30 -4.00 6.50
C PHE A 409 24.52 -4.19 7.41
N VAL A 410 24.76 -3.25 8.30
CA VAL A 410 25.90 -3.31 9.22
C VAL A 410 25.82 -4.56 10.13
N THR A 411 24.65 -4.87 10.67
CA THR A 411 24.48 -6.00 11.59
C THR A 411 24.60 -7.36 10.88
N ALA A 412 24.16 -7.47 9.63
CA ALA A 412 24.29 -8.70 8.83
C ALA A 412 25.74 -9.13 8.61
N PHE A 413 26.69 -8.19 8.66
CA PHE A 413 28.12 -8.45 8.47
C PHE A 413 28.95 -8.43 9.76
N LYS A 414 28.32 -8.30 10.95
CA LYS A 414 28.99 -8.48 12.24
C LYS A 414 29.07 -9.96 12.58
N SER A 415 30.02 -10.33 13.46
CA SER A 415 29.98 -11.64 14.10
C SER A 415 28.96 -11.64 15.26
N THR A 416 28.47 -12.83 15.60
CA THR A 416 27.60 -13.03 16.79
C THR A 416 28.20 -12.40 18.04
N LEU A 417 29.51 -12.55 18.23
CA LEU A 417 30.24 -11.97 19.36
C LEU A 417 30.21 -10.44 19.37
N GLN A 418 30.39 -9.80 18.20
CA GLN A 418 30.32 -8.34 18.07
C GLN A 418 28.91 -7.80 18.40
N ILE A 419 27.86 -8.54 18.03
CA ILE A 419 26.48 -8.18 18.35
C ILE A 419 26.26 -8.28 19.85
N GLN A 420 26.62 -9.41 20.45
CA GLN A 420 26.41 -9.67 21.90
C GLN A 420 27.21 -8.74 22.81
N GLN A 421 28.41 -8.36 22.41
CA GLN A 421 29.27 -7.46 23.19
C GLN A 421 29.05 -5.97 22.86
N ILE A 422 28.12 -5.65 21.98
CA ILE A 422 27.81 -4.28 21.54
C ILE A 422 29.06 -3.57 20.96
N GLN A 423 30.01 -4.36 20.48
CA GLN A 423 31.22 -3.82 19.86
C GLN A 423 30.92 -3.32 18.45
N SER A 424 31.63 -2.25 18.05
CA SER A 424 31.51 -1.72 16.68
C SER A 424 30.06 -1.44 16.27
N MET A 425 29.27 -0.75 17.12
CA MET A 425 27.82 -0.57 16.96
C MET A 425 27.40 -0.14 15.53
N PHE A 426 28.13 0.77 14.93
CA PHE A 426 27.80 1.36 13.63
C PHE A 426 28.69 0.89 12.48
N TRP A 427 29.71 0.04 12.73
CA TRP A 427 30.61 -0.45 11.69
C TRP A 427 31.21 -1.80 12.06
N PRO A 428 31.05 -2.87 11.24
CA PRO A 428 31.65 -4.18 11.54
C PRO A 428 33.19 -4.11 11.56
N SER A 429 33.80 -4.76 12.55
CA SER A 429 35.26 -4.88 12.61
C SER A 429 35.66 -6.11 13.45
N PRO A 430 36.08 -7.22 12.84
CA PRO A 430 36.15 -7.52 11.41
C PRO A 430 34.78 -7.72 10.74
N TRP A 431 34.73 -7.67 9.43
CA TRP A 431 33.59 -8.08 8.62
C TRP A 431 33.54 -9.61 8.51
N THR A 432 32.32 -10.19 8.63
CA THR A 432 32.11 -11.64 8.51
C THR A 432 30.91 -11.98 7.62
N LEU A 433 30.93 -13.19 7.05
CA LEU A 433 29.80 -13.77 6.31
C LEU A 433 29.17 -14.95 7.07
N GLU A 434 29.48 -15.14 8.35
CA GLU A 434 29.05 -16.32 9.13
C GLU A 434 27.54 -16.51 9.10
N HIS A 435 26.75 -15.43 9.23
CA HIS A 435 25.30 -15.50 9.21
C HIS A 435 24.75 -15.91 7.85
N PHE A 436 25.38 -15.45 6.76
CA PHE A 436 24.98 -15.89 5.41
C PHE A 436 25.28 -17.38 5.20
N VAL A 437 26.44 -17.85 5.63
CA VAL A 437 26.77 -19.27 5.58
C VAL A 437 25.78 -20.09 6.40
N PHE A 438 25.46 -19.65 7.62
CA PHE A 438 24.48 -20.32 8.48
C PHE A 438 23.11 -20.46 7.81
N LEU A 439 22.59 -19.43 7.16
CA LEU A 439 21.29 -19.46 6.48
C LEU A 439 21.21 -20.58 5.44
N PHE A 440 22.27 -20.79 4.66
CA PHE A 440 22.27 -21.81 3.59
C PHE A 440 22.71 -23.21 4.04
N THR A 441 23.38 -23.33 5.19
CA THR A 441 23.90 -24.62 5.69
C THR A 441 23.04 -25.22 6.81
N GLN A 442 22.42 -24.40 7.63
CA GLN A 442 21.69 -24.84 8.83
C GLN A 442 20.17 -24.65 8.71
N LEU A 443 19.71 -23.84 7.76
CA LEU A 443 18.29 -23.58 7.53
C LEU A 443 17.90 -23.94 6.10
N PRO A 444 16.64 -24.32 5.85
CA PRO A 444 16.14 -24.55 4.49
C PRO A 444 15.86 -23.21 3.75
N PHE A 445 16.76 -22.22 3.91
CA PHE A 445 16.58 -20.88 3.38
C PHE A 445 16.45 -20.85 1.84
N ALA A 446 17.21 -21.70 1.15
CA ALA A 446 17.10 -21.85 -0.30
C ALA A 446 15.71 -22.34 -0.73
N SER A 447 15.10 -23.27 0.05
CA SER A 447 13.73 -23.74 -0.18
C SER A 447 12.71 -22.61 0.03
N TRP A 448 12.86 -21.82 1.09
CA TRP A 448 11.98 -20.67 1.35
C TRP A 448 12.05 -19.66 0.19
N TYR A 449 13.26 -19.43 -0.33
CA TYR A 449 13.50 -18.55 -1.47
C TYR A 449 12.81 -19.07 -2.74
N ALA A 450 13.02 -20.35 -3.05
CA ALA A 450 12.39 -21.02 -4.19
C ALA A 450 10.86 -21.03 -4.09
N ASN A 451 10.31 -21.35 -2.90
CA ASN A 451 8.87 -21.34 -2.66
C ASN A 451 8.28 -19.93 -2.86
N THR A 452 8.99 -18.89 -2.37
CA THR A 452 8.54 -17.51 -2.54
C THR A 452 8.51 -17.11 -4.01
N ILE A 453 9.55 -17.41 -4.78
CA ILE A 453 9.62 -17.15 -6.23
C ILE A 453 8.49 -17.89 -6.95
N LEU A 454 8.32 -19.17 -6.65
CA LEU A 454 7.29 -20.00 -7.28
C LEU A 454 5.88 -19.49 -7.00
N VAL A 455 5.56 -19.24 -5.73
CA VAL A 455 4.23 -18.74 -5.32
C VAL A 455 3.98 -17.35 -5.89
N ALA A 456 4.93 -16.43 -5.77
CA ALA A 456 4.79 -15.07 -6.30
C ALA A 456 4.67 -15.08 -7.84
N GLY A 457 5.47 -15.90 -8.53
CA GLY A 457 5.43 -16.04 -9.98
C GLY A 457 4.09 -16.58 -10.48
N VAL A 458 3.64 -17.70 -9.95
CA VAL A 458 2.37 -18.34 -10.37
C VAL A 458 1.19 -17.42 -10.05
N SER A 459 1.11 -16.89 -8.83
CA SER A 459 0.01 -16.00 -8.41
C SER A 459 -0.05 -14.74 -9.26
N THR A 460 1.12 -14.17 -9.60
CA THR A 460 1.20 -12.99 -10.49
C THR A 460 0.71 -13.32 -11.89
N LEU A 461 1.18 -14.41 -12.50
CA LEU A 461 0.79 -14.80 -13.85
C LEU A 461 -0.72 -15.05 -13.94
N VAL A 462 -1.29 -15.82 -12.99
CA VAL A 462 -2.73 -16.10 -12.94
C VAL A 462 -3.54 -14.80 -12.76
N SER A 463 -3.13 -13.95 -11.82
CA SER A 463 -3.83 -12.69 -11.57
C SER A 463 -3.73 -11.72 -12.74
N LEU A 464 -2.56 -11.61 -13.37
CA LEU A 464 -2.34 -10.71 -14.50
C LEU A 464 -3.12 -11.12 -15.73
N PHE A 465 -3.14 -12.43 -16.01
CA PHE A 465 -3.96 -13.00 -17.11
C PHE A 465 -5.44 -12.68 -16.90
N ALA A 466 -5.98 -13.01 -15.72
CA ALA A 466 -7.38 -12.76 -15.41
C ALA A 466 -7.69 -11.24 -15.39
N ALA A 467 -6.84 -10.43 -14.75
CA ALA A 467 -7.02 -8.98 -14.67
C ALA A 467 -7.02 -8.30 -16.04
N SER A 468 -6.12 -8.71 -16.94
CA SER A 468 -6.03 -8.13 -18.29
C SER A 468 -7.31 -8.39 -19.10
N LEU A 469 -7.78 -9.64 -19.11
CA LEU A 469 -9.03 -10.01 -19.80
C LEU A 469 -10.25 -9.33 -19.16
N GLY A 470 -10.36 -9.38 -17.82
CA GLY A 470 -11.49 -8.80 -17.10
C GLY A 470 -11.57 -7.29 -17.25
N ALA A 471 -10.44 -6.59 -17.12
CA ALA A 471 -10.40 -5.15 -17.30
C ALA A 471 -10.77 -4.72 -18.74
N TYR A 472 -10.29 -5.44 -19.75
CA TYR A 472 -10.70 -5.21 -21.14
C TYR A 472 -12.21 -5.40 -21.32
N ALA A 473 -12.77 -6.49 -20.77
CA ALA A 473 -14.21 -6.75 -20.83
C ALA A 473 -15.06 -5.64 -20.18
N LEU A 474 -14.59 -5.11 -19.04
CA LEU A 474 -15.31 -4.10 -18.27
C LEU A 474 -15.24 -2.70 -18.88
N VAL A 475 -14.17 -2.38 -19.61
CA VAL A 475 -13.93 -1.02 -20.14
C VAL A 475 -14.28 -0.90 -21.61
N ARG A 476 -13.97 -1.92 -22.44
CA ARG A 476 -14.02 -1.84 -23.90
C ARG A 476 -15.22 -2.53 -24.53
N LEU A 477 -15.72 -3.59 -23.91
CA LEU A 477 -16.84 -4.32 -24.46
C LEU A 477 -18.18 -3.71 -24.01
N LYS A 478 -19.10 -3.53 -24.98
CA LYS A 478 -20.40 -2.88 -24.73
C LYS A 478 -21.45 -3.91 -24.32
N TRP A 479 -21.53 -4.17 -22.99
CA TRP A 479 -22.50 -5.09 -22.41
C TRP A 479 -23.03 -4.58 -21.06
N ARG A 480 -24.22 -5.07 -20.64
CA ARG A 480 -24.84 -4.67 -19.38
C ARG A 480 -24.17 -5.36 -18.20
N GLY A 481 -23.95 -4.62 -17.11
CA GLY A 481 -23.31 -5.12 -15.90
C GLY A 481 -21.87 -4.64 -15.69
N THR A 482 -21.28 -3.93 -16.67
CA THR A 482 -19.89 -3.42 -16.53
C THR A 482 -19.71 -2.51 -15.31
N ASN A 483 -20.63 -1.56 -15.09
CA ASN A 483 -20.53 -0.61 -13.97
C ASN A 483 -20.62 -1.29 -12.59
N PRO A 484 -21.64 -2.12 -12.26
CA PRO A 484 -21.68 -2.79 -10.96
C PRO A 484 -20.52 -3.79 -10.79
N LEU A 485 -20.06 -4.45 -11.85
CA LEU A 485 -18.91 -5.35 -11.77
C LEU A 485 -17.59 -4.60 -11.56
N SER A 486 -17.41 -3.44 -12.21
CA SER A 486 -16.26 -2.56 -11.95
C SER A 486 -16.24 -2.07 -10.49
N THR A 487 -17.41 -1.73 -9.95
CA THR A 487 -17.55 -1.38 -8.53
C THR A 487 -17.25 -2.57 -7.63
N ALA A 488 -17.71 -3.78 -7.98
CA ALA A 488 -17.41 -5.00 -7.23
C ALA A 488 -15.91 -5.30 -7.18
N VAL A 489 -15.17 -5.08 -8.26
CA VAL A 489 -13.70 -5.19 -8.29
C VAL A 489 -13.05 -4.23 -7.29
N LEU A 490 -13.50 -2.96 -7.25
CA LEU A 490 -12.98 -1.97 -6.31
C LEU A 490 -13.32 -2.33 -4.86
N VAL A 491 -14.55 -2.77 -4.59
CA VAL A 491 -14.96 -3.23 -3.26
C VAL A 491 -14.12 -4.43 -2.81
N ALA A 492 -13.88 -5.38 -3.71
CA ALA A 492 -13.05 -6.55 -3.41
C ALA A 492 -11.59 -6.17 -3.08
N TYR A 493 -11.02 -5.15 -3.74
CA TYR A 493 -9.67 -4.66 -3.44
C TYR A 493 -9.55 -4.12 -2.01
N LEU A 494 -10.58 -3.48 -1.53
CA LEU A 494 -10.59 -2.85 -0.22
C LEU A 494 -11.05 -3.81 0.90
N MET A 495 -11.36 -5.06 0.53
CA MET A 495 -11.82 -6.07 1.49
C MET A 495 -10.68 -6.52 2.41
N PRO A 496 -10.89 -6.57 3.73
CA PRO A 496 -9.86 -6.97 4.67
C PRO A 496 -9.39 -8.41 4.46
N PRO A 497 -8.08 -8.69 4.32
CA PRO A 497 -7.56 -10.07 4.33
C PRO A 497 -7.95 -10.84 5.59
N ALA A 498 -8.09 -10.14 6.72
CA ALA A 498 -8.53 -10.73 7.98
C ALA A 498 -9.94 -11.34 7.93
N LEU A 499 -10.80 -10.92 7.01
CA LEU A 499 -12.11 -11.53 6.79
C LEU A 499 -12.02 -12.82 5.99
N MET A 500 -10.97 -12.96 5.15
CA MET A 500 -10.86 -14.02 4.15
C MET A 500 -10.07 -15.24 4.63
N PHE A 501 -9.03 -15.06 5.47
CA PHE A 501 -8.13 -16.17 5.80
C PHE A 501 -8.84 -17.33 6.52
N ILE A 502 -9.84 -17.03 7.36
CA ILE A 502 -10.56 -18.06 8.14
C ILE A 502 -11.41 -18.97 7.25
N PRO A 503 -12.35 -18.47 6.42
CA PRO A 503 -13.11 -19.31 5.52
C PRO A 503 -12.25 -19.96 4.44
N LEU A 504 -11.18 -19.28 3.96
CA LEU A 504 -10.23 -19.87 3.03
C LEU A 504 -9.49 -21.05 3.66
N TYR A 505 -9.10 -20.95 4.94
CA TYR A 505 -8.50 -22.08 5.65
C TYR A 505 -9.41 -23.31 5.65
N ALA A 506 -10.71 -23.15 5.91
CA ALA A 506 -11.67 -24.26 5.89
C ALA A 506 -11.80 -24.86 4.48
N ILE A 507 -11.88 -24.03 3.43
CA ILE A 507 -11.93 -24.47 2.03
C ILE A 507 -10.67 -25.24 1.64
N LEU A 508 -9.49 -24.70 1.94
CA LEU A 508 -8.21 -25.33 1.64
C LEU A 508 -8.02 -26.65 2.38
N THR A 509 -8.56 -26.76 3.60
CA THR A 509 -8.58 -28.03 4.35
C THR A 509 -9.41 -29.10 3.64
N GLN A 510 -10.59 -28.74 3.12
CA GLN A 510 -11.43 -29.66 2.34
C GLN A 510 -10.77 -30.06 1.02
N LEU A 511 -10.05 -29.13 0.37
CA LEU A 511 -9.28 -29.39 -0.85
C LEU A 511 -7.94 -30.11 -0.60
N ARG A 512 -7.58 -30.38 0.65
CA ARG A 512 -6.30 -31.00 1.06
C ARG A 512 -5.06 -30.21 0.59
N LEU A 513 -5.18 -28.89 0.48
CA LEU A 513 -4.10 -28.00 0.04
C LEU A 513 -3.32 -27.38 1.20
N ILE A 514 -3.81 -27.47 2.45
CA ILE A 514 -3.11 -26.96 3.63
C ILE A 514 -1.71 -27.58 3.72
N ASN A 515 -0.73 -26.75 4.10
CA ASN A 515 0.68 -27.11 4.19
C ASN A 515 1.33 -27.43 2.83
N THR A 516 0.87 -26.78 1.76
CA THR A 516 1.49 -26.86 0.44
C THR A 516 1.64 -25.46 -0.17
N PRO A 517 2.63 -25.21 -1.05
CA PRO A 517 2.71 -23.95 -1.80
C PRO A 517 1.46 -23.69 -2.66
N GLY A 518 0.76 -24.76 -3.09
CA GLY A 518 -0.50 -24.68 -3.83
C GLY A 518 -1.60 -23.91 -3.09
N ALA A 519 -1.65 -24.01 -1.75
CA ALA A 519 -2.58 -23.21 -0.95
C ALA A 519 -2.42 -21.70 -1.22
N LEU A 520 -1.18 -21.25 -1.28
CA LEU A 520 -0.87 -19.84 -1.50
C LEU A 520 -1.09 -19.43 -2.97
N MET A 521 -0.73 -20.31 -3.92
CA MET A 521 -0.95 -20.04 -5.36
C MET A 521 -2.43 -19.82 -5.68
N VAL A 522 -3.33 -20.55 -4.98
CA VAL A 522 -4.78 -20.40 -5.12
C VAL A 522 -5.29 -19.14 -4.41
N THR A 523 -4.76 -18.82 -3.23
CA THR A 523 -5.33 -17.75 -2.39
C THR A 523 -4.73 -16.37 -2.64
N TYR A 524 -3.47 -16.22 -3.04
CA TYR A 524 -2.84 -14.92 -3.30
C TYR A 524 -3.52 -14.09 -4.40
N PRO A 525 -4.15 -14.68 -5.42
CA PRO A 525 -4.99 -13.91 -6.33
C PRO A 525 -6.09 -13.09 -5.63
N THR A 526 -6.56 -13.48 -4.43
CA THR A 526 -7.53 -12.67 -3.67
C THR A 526 -6.99 -11.28 -3.30
N VAL A 527 -5.68 -11.18 -3.08
CA VAL A 527 -4.99 -9.93 -2.71
C VAL A 527 -4.57 -9.14 -3.96
N VAL A 528 -4.13 -9.84 -4.99
CA VAL A 528 -3.49 -9.23 -6.17
C VAL A 528 -4.50 -8.83 -7.24
N LEU A 529 -5.44 -9.74 -7.59
CA LEU A 529 -6.33 -9.62 -8.74
C LEU A 529 -7.19 -8.35 -8.73
N PRO A 530 -7.85 -7.96 -7.61
CA PRO A 530 -8.75 -6.81 -7.63
C PRO A 530 -8.03 -5.52 -7.99
N PHE A 531 -6.87 -5.26 -7.38
CA PHE A 531 -6.06 -4.08 -7.69
C PHE A 531 -5.49 -4.13 -9.11
N ALA A 532 -4.98 -5.30 -9.53
CA ALA A 532 -4.47 -5.49 -10.87
C ALA A 532 -5.55 -5.18 -11.92
N THR A 533 -6.78 -5.68 -11.70
CA THR A 533 -7.91 -5.42 -12.60
C THR A 533 -8.28 -3.94 -12.60
N TRP A 534 -8.38 -3.30 -11.44
CA TRP A 534 -8.68 -1.88 -11.32
C TRP A 534 -7.64 -1.00 -12.03
N LEU A 535 -6.36 -1.30 -11.83
CA LEU A 535 -5.27 -0.56 -12.45
C LEU A 535 -5.28 -0.74 -13.98
N MET A 536 -5.47 -1.98 -14.47
CA MET A 536 -5.60 -2.27 -15.90
C MET A 536 -6.80 -1.57 -16.54
N MET A 537 -7.93 -1.43 -15.81
CA MET A 537 -9.07 -0.65 -16.29
C MET A 537 -8.68 0.81 -16.57
N GLY A 538 -7.88 1.43 -15.70
CA GLY A 538 -7.37 2.78 -15.91
C GLY A 538 -6.54 2.89 -17.18
N TYR A 539 -5.66 1.92 -17.42
CA TYR A 539 -4.84 1.91 -18.64
C TYR A 539 -5.65 1.68 -19.91
N TYR A 540 -6.60 0.75 -19.90
CA TYR A 540 -7.44 0.53 -21.08
C TYR A 540 -8.24 1.79 -21.44
N ARG A 541 -8.72 2.57 -20.45
CA ARG A 541 -9.42 3.84 -20.71
C ARG A 541 -8.54 4.89 -21.40
N SER A 542 -7.22 4.84 -21.25
CA SER A 542 -6.31 5.81 -21.87
C SER A 542 -5.98 5.53 -23.34
N ILE A 543 -6.31 4.34 -23.85
CA ILE A 543 -6.10 3.99 -25.27
C ILE A 543 -7.25 4.55 -26.10
N PRO A 544 -7.00 5.24 -27.24
CA PRO A 544 -8.05 5.68 -28.16
C PRO A 544 -8.88 4.49 -28.71
N GLU A 545 -10.22 4.60 -28.72
CA GLU A 545 -11.11 3.54 -29.26
C GLU A 545 -10.94 3.35 -30.75
N GLU A 546 -10.53 4.39 -31.46
CA GLU A 546 -10.33 4.43 -32.91
C GLU A 546 -9.32 3.37 -33.41
N LEU A 547 -8.34 3.01 -32.59
CA LEU A 547 -7.36 1.95 -32.88
C LEU A 547 -8.02 0.56 -32.96
N GLU A 548 -9.01 0.31 -32.10
CA GLU A 548 -9.77 -0.94 -32.12
C GLU A 548 -10.77 -0.96 -33.28
N ASP A 549 -11.42 0.17 -33.55
CA ASP A 549 -12.35 0.30 -34.65
C ASP A 549 -11.62 0.13 -36.00
N ALA A 550 -10.44 0.70 -36.18
CA ALA A 550 -9.60 0.50 -37.37
C ALA A 550 -9.25 -0.98 -37.56
N ALA A 551 -8.79 -1.67 -36.49
CA ALA A 551 -8.49 -3.09 -36.57
C ALA A 551 -9.71 -3.95 -36.93
N MET A 552 -10.91 -3.56 -36.50
CA MET A 552 -12.15 -4.27 -36.85
C MET A 552 -12.55 -4.00 -38.31
N ILE A 553 -12.29 -2.80 -38.84
CA ILE A 553 -12.48 -2.49 -40.27
C ILE A 553 -11.52 -3.33 -41.11
N ASP A 554 -10.28 -3.56 -40.64
CA ASP A 554 -9.28 -4.42 -41.30
C ASP A 554 -9.60 -5.93 -41.14
N GLY A 555 -10.79 -6.29 -40.62
CA GLY A 555 -11.27 -7.66 -40.52
C GLY A 555 -10.89 -8.41 -39.26
N CYS A 556 -10.29 -7.77 -38.25
CA CYS A 556 -10.04 -8.40 -36.96
C CYS A 556 -11.35 -8.61 -36.18
N ASN A 557 -11.52 -9.79 -35.61
CA ASN A 557 -12.55 -10.01 -34.59
C ASN A 557 -12.10 -9.43 -33.23
N ARG A 558 -13.01 -9.34 -32.25
CA ARG A 558 -12.72 -8.78 -30.91
C ARG A 558 -11.54 -9.44 -30.20
N PHE A 559 -11.37 -10.75 -30.36
CA PHE A 559 -10.25 -11.46 -29.76
C PHE A 559 -8.92 -11.10 -30.45
N GLN A 560 -8.93 -11.01 -31.79
CA GLN A 560 -7.75 -10.58 -32.55
C GLN A 560 -7.40 -9.12 -32.26
N THR A 561 -8.37 -8.22 -32.18
CA THR A 561 -8.16 -6.84 -31.75
C THR A 561 -7.50 -6.75 -30.39
N TYR A 562 -7.97 -7.54 -29.39
CA TYR A 562 -7.37 -7.58 -28.08
C TYR A 562 -5.89 -8.00 -28.13
N TYR A 563 -5.55 -9.16 -28.71
CA TYR A 563 -4.18 -9.67 -28.60
C TYR A 563 -3.21 -9.06 -29.63
N LYS A 564 -3.67 -8.60 -30.81
CA LYS A 564 -2.80 -8.00 -31.85
C LYS A 564 -2.58 -6.50 -31.67
N VAL A 565 -3.57 -5.78 -31.18
CA VAL A 565 -3.55 -4.30 -31.09
C VAL A 565 -3.47 -3.84 -29.65
N VAL A 566 -4.45 -4.19 -28.81
CA VAL A 566 -4.58 -3.62 -27.47
C VAL A 566 -3.51 -4.15 -26.51
N LEU A 567 -3.30 -5.45 -26.46
CA LEU A 567 -2.34 -6.09 -25.55
C LEU A 567 -0.89 -5.62 -25.77
N PRO A 568 -0.38 -5.45 -27.01
CA PRO A 568 0.93 -4.85 -27.23
C PRO A 568 1.05 -3.41 -26.74
N LEU A 569 0.01 -2.59 -26.89
CA LEU A 569 0.00 -1.19 -26.45
C LEU A 569 0.04 -1.06 -24.94
N VAL A 570 -0.56 -2.00 -24.19
CA VAL A 570 -0.56 -1.99 -22.72
C VAL A 570 0.60 -2.75 -22.09
N ARG A 571 1.58 -3.24 -22.87
CA ARG A 571 2.76 -3.94 -22.30
C ARG A 571 3.45 -3.18 -21.17
N PRO A 572 3.68 -1.85 -21.26
CA PRO A 572 4.28 -1.11 -20.15
C PRO A 572 3.40 -1.13 -18.89
N ALA A 573 2.07 -1.07 -19.08
CA ALA A 573 1.11 -1.18 -17.98
C ALA A 573 1.11 -2.56 -17.35
N LEU A 574 1.13 -3.62 -18.17
CA LEU A 574 1.23 -5.00 -17.67
C LEU A 574 2.50 -5.22 -16.83
N LEU A 575 3.63 -4.64 -17.23
CA LEU A 575 4.86 -4.70 -16.45
C LEU A 575 4.72 -3.98 -15.10
N ALA A 576 4.09 -2.81 -15.08
CA ALA A 576 3.83 -2.08 -13.83
C ALA A 576 2.91 -2.86 -12.88
N VAL A 577 1.84 -3.47 -13.43
CA VAL A 577 0.92 -4.33 -12.67
C VAL A 577 1.62 -5.61 -12.19
N ALA A 578 2.47 -6.22 -13.02
CA ALA A 578 3.25 -7.40 -12.65
C ALA A 578 4.21 -7.11 -11.49
N LEU A 579 4.91 -5.97 -11.50
CA LEU A 579 5.77 -5.54 -10.42
C LEU A 579 5.00 -5.38 -9.10
N PHE A 580 3.84 -4.75 -9.15
CA PHE A 580 2.97 -4.63 -7.99
C PHE A 580 2.53 -6.01 -7.49
N ALA A 581 2.07 -6.88 -8.40
CA ALA A 581 1.58 -8.22 -8.09
C ALA A 581 2.67 -9.10 -7.43
N VAL A 582 3.88 -9.09 -8.00
CA VAL A 582 5.04 -9.79 -7.42
C VAL A 582 5.35 -9.24 -6.03
N THR A 583 5.38 -7.91 -5.87
CA THR A 583 5.70 -7.28 -4.58
C THR A 583 4.66 -7.64 -3.51
N GLN A 584 3.37 -7.62 -3.84
CA GLN A 584 2.30 -8.00 -2.91
C GLN A 584 2.38 -9.48 -2.53
N SER A 585 2.59 -10.38 -3.50
CA SER A 585 2.74 -11.81 -3.25
C SER A 585 4.01 -12.12 -2.45
N TRP A 586 5.11 -11.39 -2.71
CA TRP A 586 6.37 -11.53 -1.96
C TRP A 586 6.23 -11.12 -0.50
N ASN A 587 5.40 -10.12 -0.22
CA ASN A 587 5.20 -9.54 1.11
C ASN A 587 4.15 -10.27 1.93
N GLU A 588 3.36 -11.14 1.31
CA GLU A 588 2.23 -11.74 2.00
C GLU A 588 2.70 -12.66 3.14
N PHE A 589 2.20 -12.40 4.32
CA PHE A 589 2.58 -13.11 5.55
C PHE A 589 1.40 -13.81 6.22
N LEU A 590 0.23 -13.19 6.27
CA LEU A 590 -0.91 -13.68 7.06
C LEU A 590 -1.43 -15.02 6.56
N TYR A 591 -1.65 -15.15 5.24
CA TYR A 591 -2.12 -16.39 4.64
C TYR A 591 -1.04 -17.46 4.70
N ALA A 592 0.21 -17.10 4.41
CA ALA A 592 1.33 -18.03 4.48
C ALA A 592 1.52 -18.55 5.91
N LYS A 593 1.48 -17.69 6.93
CA LYS A 593 1.54 -18.07 8.36
C LYS A 593 0.38 -18.96 8.79
N THR A 594 -0.80 -18.75 8.17
CA THR A 594 -2.01 -19.50 8.52
C THR A 594 -2.05 -20.86 7.84
N PHE A 595 -1.60 -20.97 6.57
CA PHE A 595 -1.78 -22.15 5.75
C PHE A 595 -0.58 -23.08 5.70
N LEU A 596 0.63 -22.59 5.99
CA LEU A 596 1.85 -23.41 6.01
C LEU A 596 2.24 -23.79 7.44
N ARG A 597 2.76 -25.01 7.62
CA ARG A 597 3.13 -25.56 8.93
C ARG A 597 4.54 -26.15 8.96
N SER A 598 4.95 -26.82 7.87
CA SER A 598 6.26 -27.46 7.78
C SER A 598 7.32 -26.48 7.27
N THR A 599 8.49 -26.55 7.84
CA THR A 599 9.60 -25.60 7.60
C THR A 599 10.02 -25.60 6.12
N GLU A 600 9.97 -26.76 5.44
CA GLU A 600 10.42 -26.91 4.06
C GLU A 600 9.52 -26.20 3.04
N VAL A 601 8.23 -26.00 3.39
CA VAL A 601 7.26 -25.34 2.50
C VAL A 601 7.06 -23.86 2.79
N PHE A 602 7.73 -23.32 3.79
CA PHE A 602 7.61 -21.90 4.14
C PHE A 602 8.03 -20.98 2.98
N THR A 603 7.39 -19.83 2.91
CA THR A 603 7.89 -18.68 2.16
C THR A 603 8.86 -17.87 3.02
N LEU A 604 9.68 -17.01 2.40
CA LEU A 604 10.63 -16.16 3.11
C LEU A 604 10.01 -15.40 4.30
N PRO A 605 8.84 -14.70 4.14
CA PRO A 605 8.26 -14.00 5.26
C PRO A 605 7.93 -14.91 6.46
N VAL A 606 7.40 -16.10 6.21
CA VAL A 606 7.09 -17.04 7.31
C VAL A 606 8.36 -17.63 7.90
N GLY A 607 9.33 -18.02 7.07
CA GLY A 607 10.62 -18.55 7.53
C GLY A 607 11.35 -17.56 8.45
N LEU A 608 11.46 -16.29 8.04
CA LEU A 608 12.04 -15.24 8.89
C LEU A 608 11.22 -15.03 10.17
N GLY A 609 9.89 -15.04 10.08
CA GLY A 609 9.01 -14.90 11.24
C GLY A 609 9.13 -16.05 12.24
N GLN A 610 9.54 -17.24 11.80
CA GLN A 610 9.78 -18.39 12.69
C GLN A 610 11.12 -18.31 13.43
N LEU A 611 12.09 -17.54 12.93
CA LEU A 611 13.36 -17.30 13.65
C LEU A 611 13.17 -16.37 14.86
N ILE A 612 12.01 -15.72 14.97
CA ILE A 612 11.66 -14.86 16.10
C ILE A 612 11.08 -15.76 17.21
N VAL A 613 11.93 -16.40 17.98
CA VAL A 613 11.51 -17.32 19.06
C VAL A 613 12.21 -16.96 20.37
N GLY A 614 11.41 -16.78 21.44
CA GLY A 614 11.94 -16.49 22.77
C GLY A 614 12.49 -15.08 22.95
N ASP A 615 13.28 -14.89 24.00
CA ASP A 615 13.80 -13.58 24.42
C ASP A 615 15.12 -13.22 23.73
N VAL A 616 15.89 -14.21 23.29
CA VAL A 616 17.17 -14.03 22.60
C VAL A 616 16.97 -14.26 21.12
N GLN A 617 17.11 -13.20 20.35
CA GLN A 617 16.93 -13.24 18.90
C GLN A 617 18.26 -13.49 18.18
N PRO A 618 18.30 -14.34 17.13
CA PRO A 618 19.46 -14.52 16.27
C PRO A 618 19.60 -13.31 15.31
N TRP A 619 20.02 -12.16 15.86
CA TRP A 619 20.00 -10.88 15.13
C TRP A 619 20.85 -10.89 13.86
N GLY A 620 22.00 -11.55 13.87
CA GLY A 620 22.85 -11.63 12.70
C GLY A 620 22.18 -12.37 11.55
N GLU A 621 21.61 -13.53 11.82
CA GLU A 621 20.88 -14.37 10.86
C GLU A 621 19.61 -13.66 10.36
N LEU A 622 18.85 -13.03 11.26
CA LEU A 622 17.67 -12.25 10.90
C LEU A 622 18.02 -11.07 9.98
N MET A 623 19.12 -10.39 10.24
CA MET A 623 19.55 -9.25 9.41
C MET A 623 20.11 -9.70 8.06
N ALA A 624 20.90 -10.78 8.02
CA ALA A 624 21.40 -11.37 6.78
C ALA A 624 20.24 -11.88 5.89
N ALA A 625 19.27 -12.60 6.49
CA ALA A 625 18.08 -13.06 5.79
C ALA A 625 17.20 -11.90 5.30
N SER A 626 17.08 -10.83 6.10
CA SER A 626 16.35 -9.62 5.73
C SER A 626 16.98 -8.93 4.52
N LEU A 627 18.31 -8.83 4.50
CA LEU A 627 19.05 -8.24 3.36
C LEU A 627 18.82 -9.03 2.08
N LEU A 628 18.95 -10.37 2.14
CA LEU A 628 18.70 -11.24 1.00
C LEU A 628 17.23 -11.21 0.54
N THR A 629 16.29 -11.10 1.47
CA THR A 629 14.86 -11.00 1.15
C THR A 629 14.49 -9.69 0.47
N ALA A 630 15.15 -8.58 0.84
CA ALA A 630 14.92 -7.27 0.25
C ALA A 630 15.53 -7.11 -1.15
N LEU A 631 16.65 -7.77 -1.41
CA LEU A 631 17.44 -7.58 -2.63
C LEU A 631 16.64 -7.76 -3.94
N PRO A 632 15.87 -8.85 -4.17
CA PRO A 632 15.10 -9.01 -5.40
C PRO A 632 14.05 -7.93 -5.60
N VAL A 633 13.37 -7.54 -4.53
CA VAL A 633 12.32 -6.51 -4.59
C VAL A 633 12.93 -5.15 -4.96
N ILE A 634 14.07 -4.80 -4.39
CA ILE A 634 14.81 -3.59 -4.74
C ILE A 634 15.25 -3.62 -6.21
N VAL A 635 15.80 -4.76 -6.69
CA VAL A 635 16.20 -4.91 -8.09
C VAL A 635 15.01 -4.80 -9.03
N PHE A 636 13.91 -5.50 -8.75
CA PHE A 636 12.67 -5.41 -9.54
C PHE A 636 12.14 -3.99 -9.60
N TYR A 637 12.14 -3.28 -8.47
CA TYR A 637 11.73 -1.89 -8.44
C TYR A 637 12.64 -0.98 -9.26
N MET A 638 13.96 -1.10 -9.12
CA MET A 638 14.93 -0.30 -9.89
C MET A 638 14.76 -0.50 -11.40
N LEU A 639 14.48 -1.72 -11.84
CA LEU A 639 14.22 -2.03 -13.26
C LEU A 639 12.86 -1.51 -13.73
N GLY A 640 11.87 -1.53 -12.83
CA GLY A 640 10.47 -1.24 -13.16
C GLY A 640 10.02 0.19 -12.89
N GLN A 641 10.74 0.99 -12.13
CA GLN A 641 10.31 2.34 -11.71
C GLN A 641 9.93 3.26 -12.88
N ARG A 642 10.63 3.15 -14.02
CA ARG A 642 10.33 3.92 -15.23
C ARG A 642 8.92 3.62 -15.80
N PHE A 643 8.44 2.40 -15.64
CA PHE A 643 7.10 1.98 -16.10
C PHE A 643 6.01 2.38 -15.10
N MET A 644 6.33 2.40 -13.78
CA MET A 644 5.40 2.81 -12.73
C MET A 644 5.08 4.31 -12.80
N ILE A 645 6.09 5.16 -13.01
CA ILE A 645 5.89 6.61 -13.10
C ILE A 645 5.01 6.96 -14.30
N ALA A 646 5.26 6.34 -15.46
CA ALA A 646 4.44 6.52 -16.65
C ALA A 646 2.98 6.09 -16.44
N GLY A 647 2.75 5.06 -15.62
CA GLY A 647 1.43 4.52 -15.36
C GLY A 647 0.60 5.30 -14.36
N LEU A 648 1.22 5.79 -13.29
CA LEU A 648 0.54 6.62 -12.29
C LEU A 648 0.17 8.00 -12.86
N THR A 649 0.97 8.51 -13.79
CA THR A 649 0.71 9.80 -14.47
C THR A 649 -0.32 9.68 -15.60
N ALA A 650 -0.40 8.57 -16.30
CA ALA A 650 -1.40 8.34 -17.37
C ALA A 650 -2.85 8.38 -16.82
N GLY A 651 -3.07 8.01 -15.57
CA GLY A 651 -4.37 8.15 -14.89
C GLY A 651 -4.63 9.54 -14.29
N SER A 652 -3.63 10.44 -14.27
CA SER A 652 -3.73 11.74 -13.61
C SER A 652 -3.68 12.94 -14.59
N VAL A 653 -3.25 12.72 -15.82
CA VAL A 653 -3.14 13.80 -16.84
C VAL A 653 -4.10 13.53 -17.98
N LYS A 654 -5.31 14.07 -17.89
CA LYS A 654 -6.01 14.62 -19.07
C LYS A 654 -6.08 16.11 -18.78
N GLY A 655 -5.27 16.86 -19.56
CA GLY A 655 -5.22 18.30 -19.60
C GLY A 655 -6.53 18.92 -20.01
#